data_1dcd7f77d04aab74f8b9e5b6659728be
#
_entry.id   1dcd7f77d04aab74f8b9e5b6659728be
#
_cell.length_a   1.000
_cell.length_b   1.000
_cell.length_c   1.000
_cell.angle_alpha   90.00
_cell.angle_beta   90.00
_cell.angle_gamma   90.00
#
_symmetry.space_group_name_H-M   'P 1'
#
loop_
_entity.id
_entity.type
_entity.pdbx_description
1 polymer ?
#
loop_
_entity_poly.entity_id
_entity_poly.type
_entity_poly.pdbx_seq_one_letter_code
_entity_poly.pdbx_strand_id
1 'polypeptide(L)'
;MNNRRLLFTLAAIVALAMPLQSKEYTILSPDKSLGVTLSDDSVLTYSVVLSGTTVLERSPLGIYRDDVAYPCAMAVSRALAQRTGNIDYDNPRGKCSHVAKSYTEQEFEVAQGKFAVVFRVLNDGVAFAYRLTGKGKGVKVYAEETGFRFPEGSRAFCSQLAKGKSGWCATNPSYEDHYHFDVPLGEESEHRQGWVFPLLVHNGDVWTLLSETGTDESYVACHLGEARDNCYQIKFPEDGHNMAYDPTWAAVDTPYLTPWRVMAISRNIADIVATTLPDDLVEQKHVAQVEYKPGKAAWSWLFYADAWTTYDGSRKFIDMAAELGFGYCLIDAFWDQWIGRERIAELSAYAQQKGVRLLLWYNSNGNWNGASYLSPTNIMNNAEKRRAEMEWMRSIGVAGIKVDFFGGDKQNSIKLYTDILADCNRYGLICNFHGATLPRGWARMYPAFFNAEAVMGQEFCRGNHENEAMRARHITVLPFTRNAVAPMDFTPTVLNEVLGQDANLSLRSTTTAFELALPVIMFAPLSHYGLIPDDLKRMPRSLFDYFRELPTVWDETRLLSGYPGRDVVMARRSGNVWYVAGINGEDTAKTIDVDLSQLAAKGSAQIFTTVAASRGEVACSEGNKADGTIKFALQPRDGFLIVIK
;
A
#
# COMPACT_ATOMS: atom_id res chain seq x y z
N MET A 1 -31.25 24.89 -81.35
CA MET A 1 -30.00 24.19 -81.06
C MET A 1 -29.03 25.22 -80.50
N ASN A 2 -28.96 25.37 -79.15
CA ASN A 2 -28.02 26.28 -78.54
C ASN A 2 -27.51 25.60 -77.21
N ASN A 3 -26.28 25.11 -77.27
CA ASN A 3 -25.54 24.60 -76.14
C ASN A 3 -25.01 25.77 -75.30
N ARG A 4 -25.51 25.95 -74.10
CA ARG A 4 -24.87 26.78 -73.09
C ARG A 4 -24.06 25.87 -72.13
N ARG A 5 -22.73 25.95 -72.17
CA ARG A 5 -21.81 25.40 -71.22
C ARG A 5 -21.81 26.30 -69.99
N LEU A 6 -22.21 25.75 -68.83
CA LEU A 6 -21.96 26.34 -67.48
C LEU A 6 -20.53 26.01 -67.07
N LEU A 7 -19.71 27.04 -66.95
CA LEU A 7 -18.43 26.93 -66.22
C LEU A 7 -18.70 27.05 -64.71
N PHE A 8 -18.44 26.00 -63.99
CA PHE A 8 -18.31 26.05 -62.49
C PHE A 8 -16.88 26.45 -62.17
N THR A 9 -16.69 27.64 -61.60
CA THR A 9 -15.44 28.09 -61.03
C THR A 9 -15.32 27.51 -59.61
N LEU A 10 -14.44 26.51 -59.38
CA LEU A 10 -14.10 26.01 -58.09
C LEU A 10 -13.15 27.02 -57.41
N ALA A 11 -13.67 27.80 -56.47
CA ALA A 11 -12.84 28.60 -55.58
C ALA A 11 -12.23 27.66 -54.50
N ALA A 12 -10.94 27.32 -54.64
CA ALA A 12 -10.20 26.62 -53.62
C ALA A 12 -9.96 27.58 -52.45
N ILE A 13 -10.68 27.39 -51.37
CA ILE A 13 -10.36 28.03 -50.08
C ILE A 13 -9.11 27.31 -49.53
N VAL A 14 -7.94 27.88 -49.75
CA VAL A 14 -6.72 27.49 -49.02
C VAL A 14 -6.84 28.06 -47.61
N ALA A 15 -7.35 27.26 -46.70
CA ALA A 15 -7.20 27.54 -45.28
C ALA A 15 -5.71 27.45 -44.95
N LEU A 16 -5.05 28.60 -44.82
CA LEU A 16 -3.72 28.67 -44.19
C LEU A 16 -3.87 28.12 -42.74
N ALA A 17 -3.54 26.86 -42.56
CA ALA A 17 -3.27 26.32 -41.25
C ALA A 17 -2.03 27.05 -40.70
N MET A 18 -2.23 28.11 -39.93
CA MET A 18 -1.16 28.65 -39.12
C MET A 18 -0.69 27.49 -38.23
N PRO A 19 0.62 27.21 -38.14
CA PRO A 19 1.11 26.24 -37.15
C PRO A 19 0.67 26.76 -35.79
N LEU A 20 -0.16 25.98 -35.09
CA LEU A 20 -0.43 26.24 -33.68
C LEU A 20 0.95 26.24 -32.97
N GLN A 21 1.37 27.39 -32.49
CA GLN A 21 2.61 27.51 -31.77
C GLN A 21 2.40 26.76 -30.44
N SER A 22 3.07 25.60 -30.28
CA SER A 22 3.10 24.84 -29.06
C SER A 22 3.41 25.76 -27.88
N LYS A 23 2.59 25.70 -26.85
CA LYS A 23 2.86 26.41 -25.61
C LYS A 23 3.40 25.43 -24.58
N GLU A 24 4.42 25.87 -23.88
CA GLU A 24 5.01 25.14 -22.78
C GLU A 24 4.82 25.92 -21.48
N TYR A 25 4.45 25.19 -20.43
CA TYR A 25 4.23 25.74 -19.10
C TYR A 25 5.06 24.95 -18.10
N THR A 26 5.93 25.63 -17.34
CA THR A 26 6.81 24.99 -16.36
C THR A 26 6.37 25.30 -14.94
N ILE A 27 6.30 24.26 -14.12
CA ILE A 27 6.03 24.32 -12.68
C ILE A 27 7.26 23.75 -11.97
N LEU A 28 7.81 24.48 -11.01
CA LEU A 28 8.95 24.05 -10.22
C LEU A 28 8.54 23.75 -8.78
N SER A 29 9.19 22.77 -8.16
CA SER A 29 9.12 22.56 -6.70
C SER A 29 9.57 23.80 -5.92
N PRO A 30 9.20 23.94 -4.65
CA PRO A 30 9.63 25.08 -3.82
C PRO A 30 11.16 25.29 -3.80
N ASP A 31 11.94 24.21 -3.77
CA ASP A 31 13.41 24.25 -3.82
C ASP A 31 13.99 24.28 -5.26
N LYS A 32 13.10 24.21 -6.27
CA LYS A 32 13.41 24.20 -7.71
C LYS A 32 14.22 22.99 -8.20
N SER A 33 14.31 21.93 -7.42
CA SER A 33 14.99 20.69 -7.81
C SER A 33 14.16 19.85 -8.80
N LEU A 34 12.83 19.80 -8.62
CA LEU A 34 11.90 19.13 -9.51
C LEU A 34 11.16 20.12 -10.40
N GLY A 35 11.01 19.77 -11.66
CA GLY A 35 10.26 20.56 -12.65
C GLY A 35 9.33 19.70 -13.49
N VAL A 36 8.12 20.20 -13.70
CA VAL A 36 7.13 19.64 -14.63
C VAL A 36 6.95 20.62 -15.78
N THR A 37 7.05 20.15 -17.01
CA THR A 37 6.70 20.93 -18.20
C THR A 37 5.49 20.33 -18.88
N LEU A 38 4.39 21.09 -18.97
CA LEU A 38 3.18 20.75 -19.72
C LEU A 38 3.28 21.36 -21.13
N SER A 39 2.99 20.55 -22.14
CA SER A 39 3.02 20.97 -23.56
C SER A 39 1.69 20.66 -24.25
N ASP A 40 1.18 21.57 -25.08
CA ASP A 40 -0.11 21.47 -25.78
C ASP A 40 0.01 21.51 -27.31
N ASP A 41 1.04 20.88 -27.87
CA ASP A 41 1.32 20.87 -29.32
C ASP A 41 0.42 19.86 -30.04
N SER A 42 -0.51 19.57 -30.37
CA SER A 42 -1.37 18.52 -31.01
C SER A 42 -2.03 17.57 -29.99
N VAL A 43 -1.30 17.13 -28.99
CA VAL A 43 -1.78 16.34 -27.84
C VAL A 43 -1.24 16.94 -26.55
N LEU A 44 -2.02 16.83 -25.49
CA LEU A 44 -1.57 17.29 -24.19
C LEU A 44 -0.56 16.29 -23.63
N THR A 45 0.65 16.77 -23.33
CA THR A 45 1.72 15.94 -22.77
C THR A 45 2.44 16.67 -21.62
N TYR A 46 3.08 15.90 -20.75
CA TYR A 46 3.93 16.44 -19.71
C TYR A 46 5.27 15.71 -19.67
N SER A 47 6.28 16.35 -19.12
CA SER A 47 7.58 15.75 -18.81
C SER A 47 8.02 16.17 -17.42
N VAL A 48 8.92 15.38 -16.81
CA VAL A 48 9.42 15.62 -15.45
C VAL A 48 10.95 15.58 -15.46
N VAL A 49 11.58 16.55 -14.80
CA VAL A 49 13.04 16.61 -14.61
C VAL A 49 13.39 16.77 -13.14
N LEU A 50 14.49 16.12 -12.71
CA LEU A 50 15.10 16.29 -11.39
C LEU A 50 16.50 16.87 -11.57
N SER A 51 16.70 18.15 -11.20
CA SER A 51 17.99 18.84 -11.28
C SER A 51 18.69 18.64 -12.65
N GLY A 52 17.91 18.81 -13.74
CA GLY A 52 18.38 18.66 -15.11
C GLY A 52 18.42 17.23 -15.68
N THR A 53 18.16 16.22 -14.87
CA THR A 53 18.03 14.81 -15.33
C THR A 53 16.58 14.50 -15.67
N THR A 54 16.33 13.94 -16.85
CA THR A 54 14.98 13.51 -17.26
C THR A 54 14.52 12.32 -16.40
N VAL A 55 13.39 12.51 -15.72
CA VAL A 55 12.68 11.46 -14.95
C VAL A 55 11.60 10.82 -15.81
N LEU A 56 10.76 11.65 -16.43
CA LEU A 56 9.79 11.24 -17.44
C LEU A 56 10.01 12.05 -18.72
N GLU A 57 10.02 11.35 -19.85
CA GLU A 57 9.92 11.93 -21.17
C GLU A 57 8.48 12.40 -21.44
N ARG A 58 8.22 12.96 -22.61
CA ARG A 58 6.86 13.42 -22.99
C ARG A 58 5.83 12.30 -22.85
N SER A 59 4.99 12.41 -21.86
CA SER A 59 3.98 11.46 -21.43
C SER A 59 2.59 12.00 -21.72
N PRO A 60 1.65 11.22 -22.28
CA PRO A 60 0.33 11.71 -22.64
C PRO A 60 -0.54 11.98 -21.41
N LEU A 61 -1.48 12.93 -21.58
CA LEU A 61 -2.56 13.26 -20.64
C LEU A 61 -3.90 13.33 -21.35
N GLY A 62 -4.95 12.84 -20.72
CA GLY A 62 -6.31 12.95 -21.21
C GLY A 62 -7.29 12.13 -20.39
N ILE A 63 -8.56 12.45 -20.52
CA ILE A 63 -9.65 11.77 -19.82
C ILE A 63 -10.88 11.66 -20.72
N TYR A 64 -11.50 10.48 -20.76
CA TYR A 64 -12.66 10.16 -21.57
C TYR A 64 -13.94 10.22 -20.75
N ARG A 65 -14.87 11.09 -21.17
CA ARG A 65 -16.16 11.33 -20.51
C ARG A 65 -17.31 11.18 -21.51
N ASP A 66 -18.50 10.78 -21.03
CA ASP A 66 -19.70 10.66 -21.88
C ASP A 66 -20.35 12.00 -22.26
N ASP A 67 -20.09 13.05 -21.48
CA ASP A 67 -20.64 14.39 -21.69
C ASP A 67 -19.71 15.33 -22.50
N VAL A 68 -18.58 14.81 -23.01
CA VAL A 68 -17.60 15.55 -23.81
C VAL A 68 -17.25 14.74 -25.05
N ALA A 69 -17.47 15.32 -26.26
CA ALA A 69 -17.08 14.69 -27.50
C ALA A 69 -15.55 14.49 -27.56
N TYR A 70 -15.12 13.28 -27.90
CA TYR A 70 -13.71 12.91 -28.02
C TYR A 70 -13.39 12.51 -29.47
N PRO A 71 -12.20 12.84 -30.01
CA PRO A 71 -11.17 13.67 -29.39
C PRO A 71 -11.57 15.16 -29.42
N CYS A 72 -11.60 15.77 -28.23
CA CYS A 72 -11.69 17.22 -28.16
C CYS A 72 -10.29 17.84 -28.37
N ALA A 73 -10.24 19.09 -28.81
CA ALA A 73 -8.96 19.81 -28.88
C ALA A 73 -8.33 19.88 -27.48
N MET A 74 -7.19 19.21 -27.30
CA MET A 74 -6.47 19.08 -26.01
C MET A 74 -5.58 20.30 -25.71
N ALA A 75 -5.92 21.46 -26.28
CA ALA A 75 -5.18 22.70 -26.03
C ALA A 75 -5.51 23.27 -24.65
N VAL A 76 -4.49 23.84 -24.02
CA VAL A 76 -4.65 24.64 -22.79
C VAL A 76 -5.37 25.93 -23.15
N SER A 77 -6.62 26.06 -22.71
CA SER A 77 -7.43 27.26 -22.91
C SER A 77 -7.07 28.37 -21.92
N ARG A 78 -6.66 28.01 -20.71
CA ARG A 78 -6.23 28.95 -19.67
C ARG A 78 -5.31 28.27 -18.66
N ALA A 79 -4.18 28.89 -18.38
CA ALA A 79 -3.30 28.54 -17.25
C ALA A 79 -3.65 29.48 -16.08
N LEU A 80 -4.01 28.92 -14.93
CA LEU A 80 -4.21 29.71 -13.72
C LEU A 80 -2.85 30.11 -13.11
N ALA A 81 -2.85 31.11 -12.23
CA ALA A 81 -1.65 31.51 -11.54
C ALA A 81 -1.12 30.38 -10.64
N GLN A 82 0.20 30.22 -10.62
CA GLN A 82 0.86 29.33 -9.67
C GLN A 82 0.60 29.81 -8.24
N ARG A 83 0.40 28.85 -7.34
CA ARG A 83 0.26 29.12 -5.91
C ARG A 83 1.12 28.15 -5.09
N THR A 84 1.66 28.64 -3.99
CA THR A 84 2.35 27.80 -3.01
C THR A 84 1.34 27.37 -1.94
N GLY A 85 1.37 26.10 -1.56
CA GLY A 85 0.60 25.58 -0.43
C GLY A 85 1.52 24.88 0.57
N ASN A 86 1.01 24.65 1.76
CA ASN A 86 1.69 23.92 2.81
C ASN A 86 0.88 22.68 3.21
N ILE A 87 1.60 21.65 3.59
CA ILE A 87 1.11 20.42 4.20
C ILE A 87 1.70 20.39 5.60
N ASP A 88 0.84 20.31 6.61
CA ASP A 88 1.26 20.30 8.01
C ASP A 88 0.24 19.48 8.80
N TYR A 89 0.68 18.30 9.32
CA TYR A 89 -0.20 17.44 10.10
C TYR A 89 0.54 16.47 11.01
N ASP A 90 -0.08 16.13 12.13
CA ASP A 90 0.35 15.06 13.00
C ASP A 90 -0.08 13.69 12.45
N ASN A 91 0.82 12.72 12.51
CA ASN A 91 0.61 11.37 12.01
C ASN A 91 0.83 10.30 13.10
N PRO A 92 -0.05 10.23 14.10
CA PRO A 92 0.14 9.39 15.30
C PRO A 92 0.10 7.88 15.01
N ARG A 93 -0.27 7.49 13.81
CA ARG A 93 -0.31 6.08 13.37
C ARG A 93 0.58 5.82 12.17
N GLY A 94 1.54 6.70 11.92
CA GLY A 94 2.42 6.68 10.78
C GLY A 94 3.79 6.05 11.02
N LYS A 95 4.58 6.10 9.97
CA LYS A 95 6.02 5.79 9.99
C LYS A 95 6.88 7.01 10.36
N CYS A 96 6.25 8.17 10.55
CA CYS A 96 6.77 9.38 11.18
C CYS A 96 5.63 10.07 11.93
N SER A 97 5.92 10.76 13.04
CA SER A 97 4.89 11.35 13.90
C SER A 97 4.33 12.66 13.39
N HIS A 98 5.04 13.36 12.53
CA HIS A 98 4.67 14.68 12.00
C HIS A 98 5.17 14.85 10.57
N VAL A 99 4.38 15.54 9.75
CA VAL A 99 4.73 15.89 8.36
C VAL A 99 4.56 17.39 8.17
N ALA A 100 5.63 18.05 7.67
CA ALA A 100 5.64 19.45 7.29
C ALA A 100 6.34 19.62 5.95
N LYS A 101 5.59 20.00 4.91
CA LYS A 101 6.09 20.17 3.54
C LYS A 101 5.44 21.37 2.88
N SER A 102 6.03 21.84 1.79
CA SER A 102 5.42 22.82 0.90
C SER A 102 5.35 22.29 -0.53
N TYR A 103 4.43 22.84 -1.31
CA TYR A 103 4.27 22.51 -2.72
C TYR A 103 3.97 23.73 -3.56
N THR A 104 4.26 23.65 -4.84
CA THR A 104 3.75 24.56 -5.88
C THR A 104 2.61 23.87 -6.60
N GLU A 105 1.45 24.56 -6.72
CA GLU A 105 0.28 24.06 -7.45
C GLU A 105 -0.03 24.97 -8.63
N GLN A 106 -0.38 24.36 -9.75
CA GLN A 106 -0.94 25.06 -10.89
C GLN A 106 -2.03 24.24 -11.58
N GLU A 107 -3.11 24.92 -11.97
CA GLU A 107 -4.23 24.33 -12.68
C GLU A 107 -4.30 24.87 -14.12
N PHE A 108 -4.52 23.96 -15.07
CA PHE A 108 -4.61 24.24 -16.50
C PHE A 108 -5.98 23.81 -17.03
N GLU A 109 -6.81 24.77 -17.40
CA GLU A 109 -8.07 24.50 -18.09
C GLU A 109 -7.79 24.01 -19.52
N VAL A 110 -8.37 22.89 -19.90
CA VAL A 110 -8.17 22.20 -21.17
C VAL A 110 -9.50 22.06 -21.91
N ALA A 111 -9.45 21.90 -23.21
CA ALA A 111 -10.63 21.66 -24.04
C ALA A 111 -11.74 22.71 -23.80
N GLN A 112 -11.38 24.00 -23.86
CA GLN A 112 -12.28 25.11 -23.59
C GLN A 112 -12.96 25.04 -22.21
N GLY A 113 -12.23 24.55 -21.20
CA GLY A 113 -12.71 24.45 -19.83
C GLY A 113 -13.60 23.24 -19.54
N LYS A 114 -13.62 22.22 -20.40
CA LYS A 114 -14.36 20.97 -20.17
C LYS A 114 -13.77 20.13 -19.05
N PHE A 115 -12.46 20.24 -18.84
CA PHE A 115 -11.76 19.74 -17.67
C PHE A 115 -10.50 20.58 -17.40
N ALA A 116 -9.86 20.36 -16.29
CA ALA A 116 -8.55 20.93 -15.98
C ALA A 116 -7.59 19.83 -15.50
N VAL A 117 -6.29 20.04 -15.72
CA VAL A 117 -5.25 19.25 -15.09
C VAL A 117 -4.65 20.07 -13.97
N VAL A 118 -4.62 19.51 -12.77
CA VAL A 118 -4.06 20.14 -11.57
C VAL A 118 -2.76 19.43 -11.24
N PHE A 119 -1.63 20.16 -11.23
CA PHE A 119 -0.34 19.65 -10.77
C PHE A 119 -0.01 20.19 -9.39
N ARG A 120 0.54 19.31 -8.54
CA ARG A 120 1.26 19.65 -7.31
C ARG A 120 2.69 19.14 -7.43
N VAL A 121 3.65 20.03 -7.29
CA VAL A 121 5.07 19.71 -7.34
C VAL A 121 5.68 20.01 -5.96
N LEU A 122 6.14 18.94 -5.29
CA LEU A 122 6.80 18.98 -4.00
C LEU A 122 8.32 18.79 -4.21
N ASN A 123 9.11 18.94 -3.16
CA ASN A 123 10.57 18.71 -3.26
C ASN A 123 10.93 17.21 -3.40
N ASP A 124 10.02 16.32 -3.00
CA ASP A 124 10.16 14.87 -3.00
C ASP A 124 9.24 14.15 -4.00
N GLY A 125 8.54 14.91 -4.87
CA GLY A 125 7.68 14.27 -5.88
C GLY A 125 6.74 15.19 -6.62
N VAL A 126 6.02 14.58 -7.54
CA VAL A 126 5.04 15.22 -8.42
C VAL A 126 3.72 14.46 -8.32
N ALA A 127 2.63 15.21 -8.24
CA ALA A 127 1.29 14.64 -8.35
C ALA A 127 0.43 15.45 -9.30
N PHE A 128 -0.52 14.78 -9.96
CA PHE A 128 -1.55 15.46 -10.74
C PHE A 128 -2.89 14.73 -10.68
N ALA A 129 -3.95 15.50 -10.94
CA ALA A 129 -5.33 15.01 -11.00
C ALA A 129 -6.10 15.77 -12.07
N TYR A 130 -7.22 15.20 -12.52
CA TYR A 130 -8.14 15.89 -13.42
C TYR A 130 -9.29 16.50 -12.62
N ARG A 131 -9.55 17.78 -12.83
CA ARG A 131 -10.76 18.44 -12.36
C ARG A 131 -11.80 18.42 -13.47
N LEU A 132 -12.84 17.63 -13.27
CA LEU A 132 -13.99 17.58 -14.17
C LEU A 132 -14.90 18.75 -13.85
N THR A 133 -15.15 19.59 -14.84
CA THR A 133 -15.95 20.82 -14.71
C THR A 133 -17.41 20.56 -15.08
N GLY A 134 -18.23 21.59 -14.96
CA GLY A 134 -19.67 21.52 -15.29
C GLY A 134 -20.54 21.15 -14.08
N LYS A 135 -21.82 20.95 -14.33
CA LYS A 135 -22.83 20.53 -13.34
C LYS A 135 -23.59 19.33 -13.91
N GLY A 136 -23.03 18.14 -13.79
CA GLY A 136 -23.62 16.88 -14.23
C GLY A 136 -23.84 15.94 -13.05
N LYS A 137 -24.78 15.02 -13.20
CA LYS A 137 -25.05 13.92 -12.29
C LYS A 137 -24.71 12.61 -12.95
N GLY A 138 -23.94 11.75 -12.28
CA GLY A 138 -23.56 10.44 -12.78
C GLY A 138 -22.80 10.48 -14.12
N VAL A 139 -21.97 11.51 -14.34
CA VAL A 139 -21.12 11.64 -15.53
C VAL A 139 -20.17 10.45 -15.56
N LYS A 140 -20.14 9.75 -16.69
CA LYS A 140 -19.32 8.54 -16.83
C LYS A 140 -17.92 8.90 -17.30
N VAL A 141 -16.94 8.43 -16.57
CA VAL A 141 -15.52 8.47 -16.93
C VAL A 141 -15.10 7.06 -17.32
N TYR A 142 -14.79 6.87 -18.60
CA TYR A 142 -14.53 5.54 -19.15
C TYR A 142 -13.06 5.13 -19.09
N ALA A 143 -12.15 6.08 -19.22
CA ALA A 143 -10.73 5.83 -19.29
C ALA A 143 -9.92 7.13 -19.13
N GLU A 144 -8.63 6.97 -18.93
CA GLU A 144 -7.62 8.03 -19.02
C GLU A 144 -6.60 7.70 -20.10
N GLU A 145 -6.12 8.72 -20.81
CA GLU A 145 -4.96 8.64 -21.71
C GLU A 145 -3.66 8.88 -20.95
N THR A 146 -3.72 8.91 -19.64
CA THR A 146 -2.60 9.18 -18.73
C THR A 146 -1.50 8.15 -18.89
N GLY A 147 -0.30 8.61 -19.22
CA GLY A 147 0.88 7.77 -19.36
C GLY A 147 2.07 8.26 -18.54
N PHE A 148 3.05 7.36 -18.37
CA PHE A 148 4.32 7.57 -17.69
C PHE A 148 5.43 6.99 -18.58
N ARG A 149 6.05 7.84 -19.41
CA ARG A 149 7.13 7.44 -20.32
C ARG A 149 8.47 7.66 -19.66
N PHE A 150 9.18 6.58 -19.39
CA PHE A 150 10.51 6.63 -18.80
C PHE A 150 11.60 6.64 -19.89
N PRO A 151 12.78 7.20 -19.59
CA PRO A 151 13.93 7.13 -20.49
C PRO A 151 14.34 5.70 -20.81
N GLU A 152 14.96 5.52 -21.98
CA GLU A 152 15.52 4.23 -22.39
C GLU A 152 16.53 3.71 -21.35
N GLY A 153 16.55 2.39 -21.14
CA GLY A 153 17.42 1.73 -20.15
C GLY A 153 16.87 1.76 -18.72
N SER A 154 15.72 2.36 -18.47
CA SER A 154 15.05 2.29 -17.18
C SER A 154 14.67 0.85 -16.83
N ARG A 155 14.66 0.53 -15.53
CA ARG A 155 14.32 -0.80 -15.00
C ARG A 155 13.30 -0.67 -13.87
N ALA A 156 12.52 -1.74 -13.65
CA ALA A 156 11.39 -1.71 -12.72
C ALA A 156 11.39 -2.86 -11.70
N PHE A 157 10.78 -2.57 -10.55
CA PHE A 157 10.29 -3.54 -9.57
C PHE A 157 8.76 -3.42 -9.58
N CYS A 158 8.09 -4.47 -10.04
CA CYS A 158 6.66 -4.43 -10.30
C CYS A 158 5.98 -5.74 -9.88
N SER A 159 4.73 -5.65 -9.44
CA SER A 159 3.87 -6.80 -9.18
C SER A 159 2.75 -6.82 -10.21
N GLN A 160 2.46 -8.00 -10.76
CA GLN A 160 1.46 -8.11 -11.81
C GLN A 160 0.03 -8.02 -11.27
N LEU A 161 -0.91 -7.59 -12.11
CA LEU A 161 -2.32 -7.70 -11.81
C LEU A 161 -2.72 -9.17 -11.85
N ALA A 162 -3.13 -9.71 -10.70
CA ALA A 162 -3.50 -11.10 -10.58
C ALA A 162 -4.76 -11.42 -11.40
N LYS A 163 -4.74 -12.54 -12.11
CA LYS A 163 -5.91 -13.02 -12.85
C LYS A 163 -6.97 -13.55 -11.89
N GLY A 164 -8.23 -13.23 -12.15
CA GLY A 164 -9.36 -13.82 -11.43
C GLY A 164 -9.31 -15.34 -11.50
N LYS A 165 -9.32 -16.00 -10.33
CA LYS A 165 -9.27 -17.45 -10.18
C LYS A 165 -10.63 -17.96 -9.65
N SER A 166 -10.78 -19.28 -9.56
CA SER A 166 -11.95 -19.91 -8.94
C SER A 166 -11.76 -20.06 -7.43
N GLY A 167 -12.84 -20.36 -6.71
CA GLY A 167 -12.82 -20.54 -5.26
C GLY A 167 -12.56 -19.24 -4.51
N TRP A 168 -11.78 -19.30 -3.44
CA TRP A 168 -11.44 -18.12 -2.64
C TRP A 168 -10.65 -17.08 -3.44
N CYS A 169 -9.89 -17.52 -4.43
CA CYS A 169 -9.13 -16.62 -5.31
C CYS A 169 -10.01 -15.87 -6.34
N ALA A 170 -11.33 -16.13 -6.41
CA ALA A 170 -12.23 -15.42 -7.32
C ALA A 170 -12.46 -13.95 -6.95
N THR A 171 -11.90 -13.50 -5.82
CA THR A 171 -11.96 -12.09 -5.37
C THR A 171 -10.91 -11.19 -6.00
N ASN A 172 -10.12 -11.68 -6.94
CA ASN A 172 -9.10 -10.89 -7.61
C ASN A 172 -9.68 -9.69 -8.38
N PRO A 173 -8.88 -8.61 -8.53
CA PRO A 173 -7.49 -8.50 -8.08
C PRO A 173 -7.41 -8.18 -6.59
N SER A 174 -6.58 -8.95 -5.87
CA SER A 174 -6.29 -8.76 -4.45
C SER A 174 -4.87 -8.27 -4.17
N TYR A 175 -4.09 -8.02 -5.21
CA TYR A 175 -2.69 -7.54 -5.14
C TYR A 175 -1.74 -8.52 -4.43
N GLU A 176 -2.06 -9.80 -4.43
CA GLU A 176 -1.36 -10.86 -3.71
C GLU A 176 -0.51 -11.69 -4.68
N ASP A 177 0.47 -11.04 -5.32
CA ASP A 177 1.40 -11.72 -6.22
C ASP A 177 2.85 -11.33 -5.93
N HIS A 178 3.79 -12.08 -6.48
CA HIS A 178 5.21 -11.81 -6.35
C HIS A 178 5.62 -10.58 -7.16
N TYR A 179 6.66 -9.90 -6.67
CA TYR A 179 7.34 -8.86 -7.44
C TYR A 179 8.29 -9.47 -8.46
N HIS A 180 8.32 -8.87 -9.64
CA HIS A 180 9.40 -8.98 -10.60
C HIS A 180 10.51 -8.01 -10.21
N PHE A 181 11.76 -8.45 -10.22
CA PHE A 181 12.86 -7.71 -9.64
C PHE A 181 13.78 -7.15 -10.71
N ASP A 182 13.90 -5.84 -10.77
CA ASP A 182 14.86 -5.14 -11.61
C ASP A 182 14.76 -5.57 -13.08
N VAL A 183 13.54 -5.61 -13.61
CA VAL A 183 13.25 -6.01 -14.99
C VAL A 183 13.31 -4.81 -15.94
N PRO A 184 13.68 -5.00 -17.22
CA PRO A 184 13.59 -3.93 -18.22
C PRO A 184 12.14 -3.51 -18.41
N LEU A 185 11.92 -2.21 -18.72
CA LEU A 185 10.59 -1.77 -19.12
C LEU A 185 10.18 -2.47 -20.41
N GLY A 186 8.90 -2.84 -20.49
CA GLY A 186 8.39 -3.62 -21.62
C GLY A 186 8.39 -5.13 -21.39
N GLU A 187 8.88 -5.61 -20.24
CA GLU A 187 8.55 -6.97 -19.81
C GLU A 187 7.03 -7.09 -19.69
N GLU A 188 6.47 -8.16 -20.22
CA GLU A 188 5.03 -8.43 -20.19
C GLU A 188 4.67 -9.21 -18.92
N SER A 189 3.55 -8.85 -18.28
CA SER A 189 3.01 -9.62 -17.16
C SER A 189 2.53 -11.01 -17.66
N GLU A 190 2.57 -12.03 -16.80
CA GLU A 190 2.14 -13.40 -17.18
C GLU A 190 0.71 -13.44 -17.73
N HIS A 191 -0.16 -12.60 -17.18
CA HIS A 191 -1.58 -12.57 -17.54
C HIS A 191 -1.92 -11.53 -18.59
N ARG A 192 -0.95 -10.73 -19.05
CA ARG A 192 -1.11 -9.63 -20.01
C ARG A 192 -2.20 -8.62 -19.63
N GLN A 193 -2.39 -8.45 -18.34
CA GLN A 193 -3.31 -7.47 -17.76
C GLN A 193 -2.58 -6.25 -17.18
N GLY A 194 -1.24 -6.29 -17.19
CA GLY A 194 -0.39 -5.22 -16.69
C GLY A 194 -0.05 -5.36 -15.21
N TRP A 195 0.23 -4.23 -14.58
CA TRP A 195 0.93 -4.12 -13.30
C TRP A 195 0.11 -3.35 -12.29
N VAL A 196 0.14 -3.76 -11.03
CA VAL A 196 -0.52 -3.02 -9.95
C VAL A 196 0.37 -1.90 -9.41
N PHE A 197 -0.26 -0.93 -8.75
CA PHE A 197 0.46 0.03 -7.92
C PHE A 197 0.87 -0.57 -6.57
N PRO A 198 2.00 -0.10 -5.98
CA PRO A 198 2.96 0.83 -6.56
C PRO A 198 3.95 0.14 -7.50
N LEU A 199 4.47 0.90 -8.46
CA LEU A 199 5.53 0.47 -9.36
C LEU A 199 6.77 1.31 -9.07
N LEU A 200 7.91 0.67 -8.77
CA LEU A 200 9.18 1.34 -8.54
C LEU A 200 10.04 1.24 -9.79
N VAL A 201 10.48 2.38 -10.32
CA VAL A 201 11.35 2.47 -11.50
C VAL A 201 12.64 3.18 -11.12
N HIS A 202 13.76 2.76 -11.71
CA HIS A 202 14.99 3.53 -11.65
C HIS A 202 15.64 3.70 -13.03
N ASN A 203 16.33 4.82 -13.20
CA ASN A 203 17.20 5.09 -14.33
C ASN A 203 18.48 5.71 -13.79
N GLY A 204 19.59 4.98 -13.87
CA GLY A 204 20.81 5.36 -13.17
C GLY A 204 20.56 5.48 -11.66
N ASP A 205 20.82 6.64 -11.11
CA ASP A 205 20.63 6.97 -9.69
C ASP A 205 19.25 7.58 -9.36
N VAL A 206 18.40 7.84 -10.35
CA VAL A 206 17.06 8.40 -10.12
C VAL A 206 16.04 7.29 -9.88
N TRP A 207 15.37 7.36 -8.73
CA TRP A 207 14.28 6.47 -8.32
C TRP A 207 12.94 7.17 -8.44
N THR A 208 11.94 6.47 -8.95
CA THR A 208 10.57 6.96 -9.08
C THR A 208 9.60 5.88 -8.63
N LEU A 209 8.81 6.16 -7.58
CA LEU A 209 7.75 5.29 -7.12
C LEU A 209 6.40 5.83 -7.61
N LEU A 210 5.78 5.11 -8.56
CA LEU A 210 4.44 5.43 -9.06
C LEU A 210 3.38 4.84 -8.14
N SER A 211 2.34 5.65 -7.86
CA SER A 211 1.15 5.21 -7.14
C SER A 211 -0.05 6.08 -7.51
N GLU A 212 -1.20 5.81 -6.89
CA GLU A 212 -2.36 6.70 -6.87
C GLU A 212 -2.86 6.89 -5.45
N THR A 213 -3.58 7.99 -5.19
CA THR A 213 -4.16 8.27 -3.87
C THR A 213 -5.44 9.09 -3.96
N GLY A 214 -6.25 9.04 -2.90
CA GLY A 214 -7.51 9.76 -2.81
C GLY A 214 -8.69 9.05 -3.45
N THR A 215 -8.58 7.75 -3.72
CA THR A 215 -9.69 6.94 -4.26
C THR A 215 -10.73 6.68 -3.18
N ASP A 216 -11.97 7.02 -3.48
CA ASP A 216 -13.13 6.85 -2.60
C ASP A 216 -14.35 6.29 -3.37
N GLU A 217 -15.51 6.29 -2.71
CA GLU A 217 -16.78 5.79 -3.25
C GLU A 217 -17.20 6.40 -4.60
N SER A 218 -16.59 7.51 -4.98
CA SER A 218 -16.96 8.26 -6.19
C SER A 218 -16.15 7.85 -7.43
N TYR A 219 -15.13 7.00 -7.28
CA TYR A 219 -14.26 6.63 -8.41
C TYR A 219 -13.88 5.15 -8.39
N VAL A 220 -13.25 4.68 -9.47
CA VAL A 220 -12.59 3.37 -9.56
C VAL A 220 -11.15 3.46 -9.06
N ALA A 221 -10.58 2.37 -8.59
CA ALA A 221 -9.14 2.26 -8.44
C ALA A 221 -8.51 1.80 -9.77
N CYS A 222 -7.31 2.31 -10.07
CA CYS A 222 -6.63 2.04 -11.32
C CYS A 222 -5.42 1.14 -11.13
N HIS A 223 -4.93 0.62 -12.26
CA HIS A 223 -3.67 -0.10 -12.38
C HIS A 223 -2.91 0.40 -13.63
N LEU A 224 -1.77 -0.18 -13.95
CA LEU A 224 -0.97 0.15 -15.12
C LEU A 224 -1.10 -0.96 -16.16
N GLY A 225 -1.27 -0.58 -17.43
CA GLY A 225 -1.17 -1.50 -18.55
C GLY A 225 0.27 -1.96 -18.79
N GLU A 226 0.46 -2.87 -19.75
CA GLU A 226 1.78 -3.22 -20.26
C GLU A 226 2.51 -1.98 -20.80
N ALA A 227 3.80 -1.85 -20.55
CA ALA A 227 4.57 -0.76 -21.11
C ALA A 227 4.74 -0.91 -22.62
N ARG A 228 4.47 0.18 -23.36
CA ARG A 228 4.76 0.28 -24.80
C ARG A 228 5.64 1.48 -25.02
N ASP A 229 6.73 1.31 -25.76
CA ASP A 229 7.72 2.39 -25.97
C ASP A 229 8.14 3.05 -24.65
N ASN A 230 8.45 2.25 -23.63
CA ASN A 230 8.78 2.67 -22.26
C ASN A 230 7.71 3.49 -21.55
N CYS A 231 6.45 3.47 -22.02
CA CYS A 231 5.33 4.19 -21.45
C CYS A 231 4.32 3.24 -20.82
N TYR A 232 4.14 3.31 -19.52
CA TYR A 232 3.02 2.69 -18.82
C TYR A 232 1.80 3.62 -18.91
N GLN A 233 0.62 3.07 -19.19
CA GLN A 233 -0.63 3.82 -19.21
C GLN A 233 -1.56 3.38 -18.09
N ILE A 234 -2.34 4.31 -17.56
CA ILE A 234 -3.43 4.01 -16.62
C ILE A 234 -4.45 3.11 -17.30
N LYS A 235 -4.88 2.10 -16.56
CA LYS A 235 -6.00 1.22 -16.89
C LYS A 235 -7.04 1.25 -15.78
N PHE A 236 -8.29 1.25 -16.21
CA PHE A 236 -9.44 1.04 -15.33
C PHE A 236 -9.64 -0.45 -15.08
N PRO A 237 -10.50 -0.85 -14.11
CA PRO A 237 -10.74 -2.26 -13.81
C PRO A 237 -11.17 -3.06 -15.03
N GLU A 238 -10.79 -4.33 -15.10
CA GLU A 238 -11.14 -5.24 -16.19
C GLU A 238 -12.58 -5.78 -16.05
N ASP A 239 -13.23 -6.11 -17.16
CA ASP A 239 -14.60 -6.63 -17.19
C ASP A 239 -14.76 -7.95 -16.39
N GLY A 240 -13.80 -8.84 -16.52
CA GLY A 240 -13.83 -10.17 -15.92
C GLY A 240 -13.52 -10.23 -14.42
N HIS A 241 -13.21 -9.09 -13.79
CA HIS A 241 -12.94 -9.05 -12.36
C HIS A 241 -14.22 -9.25 -11.54
N ASN A 242 -14.05 -9.65 -10.30
CA ASN A 242 -15.14 -9.87 -9.38
C ASN A 242 -16.12 -8.68 -9.36
N MET A 243 -17.38 -8.92 -9.01
CA MET A 243 -18.50 -8.03 -9.32
C MET A 243 -18.62 -7.81 -10.84
N ALA A 244 -18.57 -8.90 -11.60
CA ALA A 244 -18.50 -8.89 -13.07
C ALA A 244 -19.61 -8.08 -13.73
N TYR A 245 -20.76 -7.92 -13.10
CA TYR A 245 -21.87 -7.11 -13.60
C TYR A 245 -21.74 -5.62 -13.36
N ASP A 246 -20.77 -5.21 -12.52
CA ASP A 246 -20.50 -3.81 -12.28
C ASP A 246 -19.70 -3.20 -13.43
N PRO A 247 -19.94 -1.92 -13.75
CA PRO A 247 -19.20 -1.25 -14.81
C PRO A 247 -17.72 -1.07 -14.44
N THR A 248 -16.87 -1.07 -15.45
CA THR A 248 -15.44 -0.77 -15.33
C THR A 248 -15.14 0.73 -15.28
N TRP A 249 -16.13 1.56 -15.59
CA TRP A 249 -16.05 3.02 -15.59
C TRP A 249 -16.56 3.62 -14.26
N ALA A 250 -16.12 4.84 -13.98
CA ALA A 250 -16.61 5.61 -12.84
C ALA A 250 -17.80 6.47 -13.18
N ALA A 251 -18.79 6.59 -12.29
CA ALA A 251 -19.89 7.55 -12.36
C ALA A 251 -19.70 8.64 -11.30
N VAL A 252 -19.51 9.88 -11.73
CA VAL A 252 -19.20 10.99 -10.82
C VAL A 252 -20.20 12.15 -10.97
N ASP A 253 -20.45 12.83 -9.87
CA ASP A 253 -21.17 14.11 -9.89
C ASP A 253 -20.16 15.25 -10.10
N THR A 254 -20.34 16.08 -11.11
CA THR A 254 -19.43 17.19 -11.37
C THR A 254 -19.91 18.50 -10.72
N PRO A 255 -19.01 19.40 -10.27
CA PRO A 255 -17.55 19.32 -10.44
C PRO A 255 -16.91 18.25 -9.56
N TYR A 256 -15.88 17.56 -10.07
CA TYR A 256 -15.20 16.46 -9.39
C TYR A 256 -13.69 16.52 -9.62
N LEU A 257 -12.89 16.22 -8.60
CA LEU A 257 -11.45 16.03 -8.72
C LEU A 257 -11.16 14.54 -8.63
N THR A 258 -10.53 13.98 -9.68
CA THR A 258 -10.16 12.55 -9.71
C THR A 258 -9.12 12.22 -8.64
N PRO A 259 -8.91 10.94 -8.32
CA PRO A 259 -7.76 10.53 -7.53
C PRO A 259 -6.44 11.05 -8.13
N TRP A 260 -5.48 11.35 -7.26
CA TRP A 260 -4.16 11.83 -7.65
C TRP A 260 -3.31 10.71 -8.23
N ARG A 261 -2.62 10.97 -9.34
CA ARG A 261 -1.52 10.18 -9.85
C ARG A 261 -0.25 10.69 -9.18
N VAL A 262 0.51 9.81 -8.53
CA VAL A 262 1.58 10.15 -7.58
C VAL A 262 2.91 9.60 -8.04
N MET A 263 3.94 10.41 -8.01
CA MET A 263 5.32 10.05 -8.30
C MET A 263 6.20 10.55 -7.15
N ALA A 264 6.65 9.68 -6.25
CA ALA A 264 7.74 10.02 -5.33
C ALA A 264 9.06 9.87 -6.10
N ILE A 265 9.92 10.90 -6.06
CA ILE A 265 11.11 11.00 -6.92
C ILE A 265 12.31 11.43 -6.08
N SER A 266 13.39 10.65 -6.11
CA SER A 266 14.66 11.01 -5.47
C SER A 266 15.86 10.32 -6.11
N ARG A 267 17.06 10.86 -5.88
CA ARG A 267 18.33 10.17 -6.14
C ARG A 267 18.74 9.24 -5.00
N ASN A 268 18.15 9.42 -3.84
CA ASN A 268 18.39 8.58 -2.67
C ASN A 268 17.17 7.68 -2.43
N ILE A 269 17.35 6.37 -2.58
CA ILE A 269 16.27 5.40 -2.37
C ILE A 269 15.71 5.43 -0.93
N ALA A 270 16.45 5.96 0.04
CA ALA A 270 15.97 6.15 1.41
C ALA A 270 14.76 7.10 1.47
N ASP A 271 14.71 8.12 0.59
CA ASP A 271 13.57 9.05 0.52
C ASP A 271 12.32 8.36 -0.02
N ILE A 272 12.47 7.37 -0.90
CA ILE A 272 11.35 6.53 -1.37
C ILE A 272 10.76 5.72 -0.20
N VAL A 273 11.60 5.10 0.61
CA VAL A 273 11.15 4.33 1.79
C VAL A 273 10.46 5.24 2.82
N ALA A 274 10.98 6.44 3.01
CA ALA A 274 10.46 7.42 3.97
C ALA A 274 9.24 8.20 3.45
N THR A 275 8.90 8.09 2.15
CA THR A 275 7.86 8.94 1.54
C THR A 275 6.53 8.89 2.28
N THR A 276 5.90 10.03 2.45
CA THR A 276 4.52 10.20 2.93
C THR A 276 3.59 10.71 1.83
N LEU A 277 4.12 10.87 0.62
CA LEU A 277 3.47 11.59 -0.48
C LEU A 277 2.03 11.11 -0.78
N PRO A 278 1.68 9.81 -0.74
CA PRO A 278 0.29 9.40 -0.92
C PRO A 278 -0.68 9.96 0.15
N ASP A 279 -0.22 10.08 1.39
CA ASP A 279 -1.02 10.65 2.48
C ASP A 279 -1.03 12.19 2.44
N ASP A 280 0.04 12.83 1.96
CA ASP A 280 0.20 14.28 1.89
C ASP A 280 -0.80 14.97 0.95
N LEU A 281 -1.31 14.24 -0.04
CA LEU A 281 -2.20 14.73 -1.09
C LEU A 281 -3.67 14.62 -0.76
N VAL A 282 -4.01 13.98 0.36
CA VAL A 282 -5.39 13.74 0.78
C VAL A 282 -5.70 14.43 2.10
N GLU A 283 -6.98 14.66 2.33
CA GLU A 283 -7.48 15.23 3.58
C GLU A 283 -8.26 14.19 4.39
N GLN A 284 -8.34 14.40 5.68
CA GLN A 284 -9.16 13.60 6.57
C GLN A 284 -10.65 13.78 6.21
N LYS A 285 -11.32 12.68 5.85
CA LYS A 285 -12.77 12.71 5.51
C LYS A 285 -13.68 12.59 6.74
N HIS A 286 -13.21 11.94 7.79
CA HIS A 286 -13.99 11.70 9.01
C HIS A 286 -13.20 12.12 10.24
N VAL A 287 -13.87 12.75 11.19
CA VAL A 287 -13.32 12.99 12.53
C VAL A 287 -13.38 11.69 13.33
N ALA A 288 -12.28 11.35 14.02
CA ALA A 288 -12.22 10.16 14.86
C ALA A 288 -13.25 10.25 16.00
N GLN A 289 -14.07 9.20 16.16
CA GLN A 289 -15.10 9.14 17.20
C GLN A 289 -14.56 8.63 18.54
N VAL A 290 -13.41 7.97 18.50
CA VAL A 290 -12.69 7.43 19.67
C VAL A 290 -11.19 7.63 19.48
N GLU A 291 -10.42 7.48 20.55
CA GLU A 291 -8.97 7.33 20.44
C GLU A 291 -8.65 5.93 19.91
N TYR A 292 -8.13 5.87 18.69
CA TYR A 292 -7.72 4.62 18.05
C TYR A 292 -6.29 4.27 18.45
N LYS A 293 -6.11 3.13 19.13
CA LYS A 293 -4.80 2.70 19.65
C LYS A 293 -4.11 1.73 18.70
N PRO A 294 -2.91 2.06 18.20
CA PRO A 294 -2.06 1.10 17.50
C PRO A 294 -1.65 -0.05 18.42
N GLY A 295 -1.33 -1.22 17.85
CA GLY A 295 -0.91 -2.33 18.67
C GLY A 295 -0.63 -3.62 17.91
N LYS A 296 -0.22 -4.62 18.66
CA LYS A 296 0.10 -5.98 18.20
C LYS A 296 -1.08 -6.89 18.41
N ALA A 297 -1.30 -7.82 17.48
CA ALA A 297 -2.37 -8.81 17.52
C ALA A 297 -1.83 -10.24 17.48
N ALA A 298 -2.30 -11.09 18.37
CA ALA A 298 -2.13 -12.53 18.25
C ALA A 298 -3.14 -13.09 17.24
N TRP A 299 -2.72 -14.06 16.42
CA TRP A 299 -3.53 -14.64 15.37
C TRP A 299 -3.19 -16.11 15.15
N SER A 300 -4.20 -16.98 15.27
CA SER A 300 -4.00 -18.44 15.24
C SER A 300 -3.90 -19.01 13.83
N TRP A 301 -4.53 -18.38 12.85
CA TRP A 301 -4.76 -18.97 11.53
C TRP A 301 -3.48 -19.28 10.77
N LEU A 302 -2.49 -18.41 10.85
CA LEU A 302 -1.23 -18.61 10.12
C LEU A 302 -0.61 -19.99 10.38
N PHE A 303 -0.67 -20.47 11.60
CA PHE A 303 -0.09 -21.75 11.98
C PHE A 303 -1.10 -22.91 11.95
N TYR A 304 -2.30 -22.67 12.45
CA TYR A 304 -3.30 -23.73 12.70
C TYR A 304 -4.45 -23.76 11.69
N ALA A 305 -4.50 -22.82 10.73
CA ALA A 305 -5.65 -22.57 9.87
C ALA A 305 -6.95 -22.46 10.71
N ASP A 306 -8.09 -22.85 10.14
CA ASP A 306 -9.39 -22.72 10.79
C ASP A 306 -9.56 -23.64 12.00
N ALA A 307 -8.75 -24.71 12.13
CA ALA A 307 -8.89 -25.72 13.17
C ALA A 307 -8.81 -25.17 14.60
N TRP A 308 -8.18 -23.99 14.79
CA TRP A 308 -8.08 -23.35 16.10
C TRP A 308 -9.05 -22.18 16.29
N THR A 309 -10.00 -21.97 15.39
CA THR A 309 -11.16 -21.09 15.63
C THR A 309 -12.14 -21.78 16.58
N THR A 310 -11.68 -22.04 17.79
CA THR A 310 -12.41 -22.68 18.89
C THR A 310 -12.34 -21.82 20.14
N TYR A 311 -13.25 -22.04 21.08
CA TYR A 311 -13.24 -21.32 22.36
C TYR A 311 -11.91 -21.48 23.12
N ASP A 312 -11.45 -22.73 23.26
CA ASP A 312 -10.22 -23.04 24.01
C ASP A 312 -8.95 -22.60 23.25
N GLY A 313 -8.95 -22.71 21.92
CA GLY A 313 -7.88 -22.19 21.08
C GLY A 313 -7.77 -20.68 21.23
N SER A 314 -8.88 -19.96 21.13
CA SER A 314 -8.94 -18.50 21.28
C SER A 314 -8.46 -18.06 22.68
N ARG A 315 -8.81 -18.78 23.75
CA ARG A 315 -8.32 -18.47 25.10
C ARG A 315 -6.81 -18.56 25.20
N LYS A 316 -6.18 -19.60 24.63
CA LYS A 316 -4.72 -19.76 24.64
C LYS A 316 -4.01 -18.59 23.91
N PHE A 317 -4.57 -18.11 22.79
CA PHE A 317 -4.03 -16.97 22.06
C PHE A 317 -4.27 -15.63 22.80
N ILE A 318 -5.39 -15.48 23.51
CA ILE A 318 -5.62 -14.34 24.41
C ILE A 318 -4.60 -14.35 25.55
N ASP A 319 -4.32 -15.51 26.15
CA ASP A 319 -3.31 -15.65 27.23
C ASP A 319 -1.91 -15.28 26.73
N MET A 320 -1.51 -15.78 25.55
CA MET A 320 -0.24 -15.43 24.91
C MET A 320 -0.16 -13.92 24.62
N ALA A 321 -1.22 -13.34 24.08
CA ALA A 321 -1.28 -11.90 23.82
C ALA A 321 -1.07 -11.09 25.09
N ALA A 322 -1.74 -11.46 26.18
CA ALA A 322 -1.59 -10.79 27.48
C ALA A 322 -0.16 -10.90 28.03
N GLU A 323 0.45 -12.09 27.96
CA GLU A 323 1.83 -12.30 28.41
C GLU A 323 2.84 -11.48 27.61
N LEU A 324 2.69 -11.41 26.27
CA LEU A 324 3.55 -10.62 25.39
C LEU A 324 3.21 -9.12 25.36
N GLY A 325 2.21 -8.66 26.10
CA GLY A 325 1.77 -7.27 26.09
C GLY A 325 1.16 -6.85 24.76
N PHE A 326 0.56 -7.78 24.01
CA PHE A 326 -0.19 -7.49 22.80
C PHE A 326 -1.58 -6.94 23.17
N GLY A 327 -1.98 -5.86 22.50
CA GLY A 327 -3.28 -5.24 22.81
C GLY A 327 -4.47 -5.96 22.19
N TYR A 328 -4.23 -6.88 21.23
CA TYR A 328 -5.29 -7.49 20.43
C TYR A 328 -5.10 -8.99 20.23
N CYS A 329 -6.24 -9.67 20.00
CA CYS A 329 -6.28 -11.06 19.56
C CYS A 329 -7.37 -11.19 18.48
N LEU A 330 -7.00 -11.67 17.29
CA LEU A 330 -7.92 -11.92 16.19
C LEU A 330 -8.49 -13.34 16.29
N ILE A 331 -9.83 -13.44 16.23
CA ILE A 331 -10.56 -14.70 16.05
C ILE A 331 -11.01 -14.73 14.59
N ASP A 332 -10.54 -15.74 13.85
CA ASP A 332 -10.68 -15.85 12.40
C ASP A 332 -12.01 -16.47 11.94
N ALA A 333 -12.16 -16.78 10.67
CA ALA A 333 -13.35 -17.29 10.01
C ALA A 333 -14.04 -18.43 10.78
N PHE A 334 -15.33 -18.61 10.58
CA PHE A 334 -16.20 -19.61 11.23
C PHE A 334 -16.46 -19.42 12.73
N TRP A 335 -16.01 -18.32 13.34
CA TRP A 335 -16.26 -18.09 14.77
C TRP A 335 -17.76 -18.05 15.10
N ASP A 336 -18.60 -17.59 14.18
CA ASP A 336 -20.06 -17.52 14.33
C ASP A 336 -20.72 -18.91 14.42
N GLN A 337 -20.16 -19.90 13.72
CA GLN A 337 -20.67 -21.27 13.69
C GLN A 337 -20.04 -22.16 14.77
N TRP A 338 -18.72 -22.03 15.02
CA TRP A 338 -17.99 -22.96 15.88
C TRP A 338 -17.87 -22.49 17.33
N ILE A 339 -17.91 -21.19 17.56
CA ILE A 339 -17.88 -20.59 18.92
C ILE A 339 -19.25 -20.04 19.28
N GLY A 340 -19.86 -19.25 18.42
CA GLY A 340 -21.14 -18.60 18.62
C GLY A 340 -21.07 -17.31 19.43
N ARG A 341 -22.09 -16.46 19.27
CA ARG A 341 -22.12 -15.08 19.79
C ARG A 341 -22.01 -14.99 21.31
N GLU A 342 -22.69 -15.85 22.04
CA GLU A 342 -22.65 -15.86 23.51
C GLU A 342 -21.24 -16.12 24.02
N ARG A 343 -20.59 -17.14 23.48
CA ARG A 343 -19.21 -17.48 23.88
C ARG A 343 -18.18 -16.49 23.36
N ILE A 344 -18.42 -15.77 22.26
CA ILE A 344 -17.60 -14.62 21.84
C ILE A 344 -17.72 -13.49 22.87
N ALA A 345 -18.90 -13.21 23.41
CA ALA A 345 -19.06 -12.22 24.48
C ALA A 345 -18.29 -12.61 25.76
N GLU A 346 -18.32 -13.91 26.14
CA GLU A 346 -17.52 -14.44 27.24
C GLU A 346 -16.01 -14.28 26.96
N LEU A 347 -15.54 -14.63 25.77
CA LEU A 347 -14.13 -14.47 25.37
C LEU A 347 -13.72 -12.98 25.36
N SER A 348 -14.60 -12.09 24.94
CA SER A 348 -14.33 -10.64 24.95
C SER A 348 -14.19 -10.13 26.39
N ALA A 349 -15.09 -10.54 27.29
CA ALA A 349 -14.98 -10.18 28.71
C ALA A 349 -13.70 -10.74 29.34
N TYR A 350 -13.35 -12.00 29.03
CA TYR A 350 -12.10 -12.62 29.48
C TYR A 350 -10.86 -11.89 28.96
N ALA A 351 -10.83 -11.54 27.69
CA ALA A 351 -9.70 -10.81 27.09
C ALA A 351 -9.52 -9.43 27.74
N GLN A 352 -10.63 -8.70 27.96
CA GLN A 352 -10.59 -7.38 28.60
C GLN A 352 -10.02 -7.44 30.03
N GLN A 353 -10.35 -8.47 30.81
CA GLN A 353 -9.77 -8.68 32.15
C GLN A 353 -8.25 -8.85 32.11
N LYS A 354 -7.68 -9.27 30.97
CA LYS A 354 -6.26 -9.45 30.75
C LYS A 354 -5.59 -8.28 30.00
N GLY A 355 -6.33 -7.20 29.73
CA GLY A 355 -5.83 -6.06 28.98
C GLY A 355 -5.76 -6.28 27.46
N VAL A 356 -6.38 -7.33 26.93
CA VAL A 356 -6.47 -7.67 25.51
C VAL A 356 -7.87 -7.37 25.00
N ARG A 357 -8.00 -6.94 23.75
CA ARG A 357 -9.29 -6.76 23.08
C ARG A 357 -9.39 -7.64 21.84
N LEU A 358 -10.58 -8.14 21.55
CA LEU A 358 -10.79 -9.00 20.40
C LEU A 358 -10.91 -8.20 19.11
N LEU A 359 -10.43 -8.81 18.03
CA LEU A 359 -10.76 -8.50 16.64
C LEU A 359 -11.55 -9.70 16.09
N LEU A 360 -12.55 -9.45 15.26
CA LEU A 360 -13.35 -10.52 14.65
C LEU A 360 -13.21 -10.47 13.13
N TRP A 361 -13.07 -11.63 12.52
CA TRP A 361 -13.02 -11.79 11.08
C TRP A 361 -14.42 -11.78 10.46
N TYR A 362 -14.55 -11.16 9.28
CA TYR A 362 -15.76 -11.13 8.46
C TYR A 362 -15.42 -11.26 6.99
N ASN A 363 -16.29 -11.95 6.25
CA ASN A 363 -16.30 -11.92 4.81
C ASN A 363 -16.92 -10.60 4.31
N SER A 364 -16.29 -9.93 3.34
CA SER A 364 -16.82 -8.69 2.75
C SER A 364 -18.06 -8.95 1.90
N ASN A 365 -18.24 -10.16 1.41
CA ASN A 365 -19.19 -10.52 0.36
C ASN A 365 -20.41 -11.31 0.84
N GLY A 366 -21.31 -11.55 -0.12
CA GLY A 366 -22.41 -12.50 -0.05
C GLY A 366 -22.14 -13.71 -0.94
N ASN A 367 -23.16 -14.17 -1.65
CA ASN A 367 -23.12 -15.38 -2.50
C ASN A 367 -22.55 -15.12 -3.90
N TRP A 368 -21.91 -14.01 -4.14
CA TRP A 368 -21.47 -13.58 -5.46
C TRP A 368 -20.03 -13.97 -5.81
N ASN A 369 -19.31 -14.62 -4.92
CA ASN A 369 -18.01 -15.22 -5.23
C ASN A 369 -17.79 -16.57 -4.53
N GLY A 370 -16.71 -17.25 -4.90
CA GLY A 370 -16.38 -18.59 -4.40
C GLY A 370 -16.00 -18.67 -2.93
N ALA A 371 -15.67 -17.54 -2.28
CA ALA A 371 -15.30 -17.50 -0.85
C ALA A 371 -16.53 -17.34 0.08
N SER A 372 -17.76 -17.32 -0.45
CA SER A 372 -18.97 -17.07 0.32
C SER A 372 -19.30 -18.13 1.38
N TYR A 373 -18.64 -19.29 1.34
CA TYR A 373 -18.77 -20.34 2.36
C TYR A 373 -18.02 -20.01 3.67
N LEU A 374 -17.05 -19.10 3.62
CA LEU A 374 -16.30 -18.65 4.80
C LEU A 374 -17.13 -17.62 5.56
N SER A 375 -17.66 -18.04 6.72
CA SER A 375 -18.53 -17.20 7.54
C SER A 375 -17.80 -16.43 8.65
N PRO A 376 -18.37 -15.32 9.17
CA PRO A 376 -19.65 -14.68 8.83
C PRO A 376 -19.67 -14.03 7.45
N THR A 377 -20.73 -14.25 6.71
CA THR A 377 -20.97 -13.73 5.36
C THR A 377 -22.33 -13.05 5.25
N ASN A 378 -22.57 -12.25 4.21
CA ASN A 378 -23.80 -11.48 3.98
C ASN A 378 -24.12 -10.45 5.09
N ILE A 379 -23.10 -9.93 5.75
CA ILE A 379 -23.20 -8.92 6.81
C ILE A 379 -22.55 -7.62 6.36
N MET A 380 -21.26 -7.65 6.02
CA MET A 380 -20.50 -6.44 5.71
C MET A 380 -20.95 -5.74 4.42
N ASN A 381 -21.46 -6.47 3.46
CA ASN A 381 -22.01 -5.97 2.19
C ASN A 381 -23.44 -5.37 2.32
N ASN A 382 -24.07 -5.43 3.49
CA ASN A 382 -25.39 -4.87 3.75
C ASN A 382 -25.34 -3.85 4.89
N ALA A 383 -25.69 -2.60 4.61
CA ALA A 383 -25.51 -1.49 5.56
C ALA A 383 -26.31 -1.67 6.86
N GLU A 384 -27.55 -2.18 6.80
CA GLU A 384 -28.38 -2.39 7.99
C GLU A 384 -27.81 -3.51 8.86
N LYS A 385 -27.50 -4.66 8.27
CA LYS A 385 -26.89 -5.80 8.98
C LYS A 385 -25.53 -5.41 9.55
N ARG A 386 -24.69 -4.73 8.78
CA ARG A 386 -23.36 -4.27 9.20
C ARG A 386 -23.43 -3.38 10.42
N ARG A 387 -24.36 -2.41 10.44
CA ARG A 387 -24.53 -1.49 11.58
C ARG A 387 -25.06 -2.20 12.81
N ALA A 388 -26.02 -3.09 12.66
CA ALA A 388 -26.52 -3.91 13.77
C ALA A 388 -25.41 -4.80 14.36
N GLU A 389 -24.56 -5.37 13.50
CA GLU A 389 -23.42 -6.18 13.88
C GLU A 389 -22.36 -5.35 14.64
N MET A 390 -22.02 -4.18 14.14
CA MET A 390 -21.04 -3.28 14.78
C MET A 390 -21.55 -2.73 16.12
N GLU A 391 -22.85 -2.48 16.26
CA GLU A 391 -23.47 -2.13 17.55
C GLU A 391 -23.33 -3.27 18.57
N TRP A 392 -23.60 -4.52 18.14
CA TRP A 392 -23.38 -5.68 18.99
C TRP A 392 -21.91 -5.82 19.40
N MET A 393 -20.96 -5.73 18.46
CA MET A 393 -19.52 -5.78 18.75
C MET A 393 -19.11 -4.73 19.78
N ARG A 394 -19.58 -3.49 19.60
CA ARG A 394 -19.35 -2.41 20.55
C ARG A 394 -19.90 -2.74 21.93
N SER A 395 -21.11 -3.30 22.02
CA SER A 395 -21.78 -3.63 23.28
C SER A 395 -21.03 -4.66 24.12
N ILE A 396 -20.28 -5.58 23.48
CA ILE A 396 -19.46 -6.61 24.14
C ILE A 396 -17.97 -6.23 24.24
N GLY A 397 -17.57 -5.03 23.78
CA GLY A 397 -16.21 -4.50 23.91
C GLY A 397 -15.20 -5.03 22.90
N VAL A 398 -15.62 -5.58 21.76
CA VAL A 398 -14.75 -5.90 20.62
C VAL A 398 -14.10 -4.63 20.11
N ALA A 399 -12.81 -4.69 19.74
CA ALA A 399 -12.03 -3.53 19.31
C ALA A 399 -12.16 -3.23 17.83
N GLY A 400 -12.41 -4.24 16.99
CA GLY A 400 -12.41 -4.04 15.56
C GLY A 400 -12.62 -5.31 14.75
N ILE A 401 -12.40 -5.18 13.45
CA ILE A 401 -12.66 -6.23 12.46
C ILE A 401 -11.51 -6.41 11.48
N LYS A 402 -11.30 -7.66 11.06
CA LYS A 402 -10.62 -8.04 9.82
C LYS A 402 -11.71 -8.35 8.80
N VAL A 403 -11.72 -7.67 7.66
CA VAL A 403 -12.69 -7.93 6.58
C VAL A 403 -11.94 -8.41 5.35
N ASP A 404 -12.37 -9.54 4.79
CA ASP A 404 -11.62 -10.29 3.81
C ASP A 404 -12.41 -10.51 2.51
N PHE A 405 -11.71 -10.90 1.43
CA PHE A 405 -12.26 -11.33 0.14
C PHE A 405 -13.05 -10.28 -0.63
N PHE A 406 -12.45 -9.10 -0.82
CA PHE A 406 -13.04 -8.04 -1.62
C PHE A 406 -12.97 -8.33 -3.13
N GLY A 407 -13.84 -7.67 -3.88
CA GLY A 407 -14.07 -7.90 -5.31
C GLY A 407 -13.30 -6.98 -6.25
N GLY A 408 -12.07 -6.60 -5.94
CA GLY A 408 -11.24 -5.81 -6.84
C GLY A 408 -11.48 -4.30 -6.80
N ASP A 409 -11.35 -3.63 -7.95
CA ASP A 409 -11.10 -2.18 -8.06
C ASP A 409 -12.27 -1.37 -8.64
N LYS A 410 -13.39 -2.01 -8.97
CA LYS A 410 -14.59 -1.33 -9.49
C LYS A 410 -15.20 -0.39 -8.45
N GLN A 411 -15.90 0.65 -8.89
CA GLN A 411 -16.44 1.70 -8.02
C GLN A 411 -17.28 1.15 -6.85
N ASN A 412 -18.10 0.13 -7.08
CA ASN A 412 -18.91 -0.47 -6.01
C ASN A 412 -18.06 -1.23 -4.98
N SER A 413 -16.94 -1.85 -5.40
CA SER A 413 -15.97 -2.44 -4.46
C SER A 413 -15.32 -1.36 -3.59
N ILE A 414 -14.86 -0.27 -4.21
CA ILE A 414 -14.27 0.86 -3.46
C ILE A 414 -15.29 1.47 -2.50
N LYS A 415 -16.55 1.62 -2.95
CA LYS A 415 -17.65 2.08 -2.09
C LYS A 415 -17.85 1.16 -0.88
N LEU A 416 -17.76 -0.15 -1.05
CA LEU A 416 -17.89 -1.09 0.06
C LEU A 416 -16.79 -0.90 1.11
N TYR A 417 -15.52 -0.72 0.70
CA TYR A 417 -14.43 -0.39 1.62
C TYR A 417 -14.73 0.87 2.43
N THR A 418 -15.08 1.95 1.74
CA THR A 418 -15.30 3.26 2.38
C THR A 418 -16.55 3.28 3.26
N ASP A 419 -17.62 2.58 2.89
CA ASP A 419 -18.81 2.38 3.70
C ASP A 419 -18.48 1.63 5.01
N ILE A 420 -17.68 0.57 4.93
CA ILE A 420 -17.23 -0.17 6.12
C ILE A 420 -16.38 0.72 7.02
N LEU A 421 -15.43 1.49 6.47
CA LEU A 421 -14.59 2.41 7.24
C LEU A 421 -15.41 3.51 7.93
N ALA A 422 -16.41 4.06 7.24
CA ALA A 422 -17.31 5.06 7.82
C ALA A 422 -18.13 4.48 8.99
N ASP A 423 -18.69 3.27 8.82
CA ASP A 423 -19.43 2.61 9.88
C ASP A 423 -18.50 2.16 11.03
N CYS A 424 -17.28 1.66 10.74
CA CYS A 424 -16.28 1.38 11.78
C CYS A 424 -15.97 2.63 12.62
N ASN A 425 -15.75 3.78 11.98
CA ASN A 425 -15.52 5.03 12.71
C ASN A 425 -16.73 5.42 13.57
N ARG A 426 -17.95 5.25 13.06
CA ARG A 426 -19.20 5.54 13.80
C ARG A 426 -19.32 4.72 15.08
N TYR A 427 -18.89 3.46 15.05
CA TYR A 427 -19.00 2.55 16.19
C TYR A 427 -17.71 2.42 17.01
N GLY A 428 -16.64 3.15 16.65
CA GLY A 428 -15.37 3.17 17.37
C GLY A 428 -14.58 1.86 17.22
N LEU A 429 -14.68 1.19 16.06
CA LEU A 429 -14.00 -0.04 15.71
C LEU A 429 -12.81 0.24 14.80
N ILE A 430 -11.68 -0.45 15.01
CA ILE A 430 -10.57 -0.46 14.05
C ILE A 430 -10.86 -1.44 12.91
N CYS A 431 -10.29 -1.18 11.74
CA CYS A 431 -10.52 -1.97 10.55
C CYS A 431 -9.20 -2.36 9.88
N ASN A 432 -9.08 -3.65 9.55
CA ASN A 432 -8.04 -4.25 8.74
C ASN A 432 -8.68 -4.95 7.54
N PHE A 433 -8.12 -4.79 6.34
CA PHE A 433 -8.60 -5.43 5.13
C PHE A 433 -7.64 -6.51 4.63
N HIS A 434 -8.18 -7.68 4.27
CA HIS A 434 -7.49 -8.76 3.57
C HIS A 434 -8.18 -9.08 2.25
N GLY A 435 -7.55 -9.90 1.38
CA GLY A 435 -8.07 -10.12 0.04
C GLY A 435 -8.41 -8.79 -0.65
N ALA A 436 -7.52 -7.81 -0.56
CA ALA A 436 -7.87 -6.41 -0.67
C ALA A 436 -7.08 -5.69 -1.77
N THR A 437 -7.65 -4.57 -2.25
CA THR A 437 -6.93 -3.61 -3.10
C THR A 437 -5.91 -2.79 -2.29
N LEU A 438 -4.97 -2.14 -2.99
CA LEU A 438 -4.03 -1.19 -2.39
C LEU A 438 -4.79 -0.05 -1.67
N PRO A 439 -4.49 0.26 -0.40
CA PRO A 439 -4.98 1.45 0.25
C PRO A 439 -4.40 2.71 -0.39
N ARG A 440 -5.26 3.66 -0.71
CA ARG A 440 -4.91 4.87 -1.48
C ARG A 440 -5.14 6.13 -0.65
N GLY A 441 -4.24 6.37 0.32
CA GLY A 441 -4.36 7.47 1.27
C GLY A 441 -5.39 7.22 2.40
N TRP A 442 -5.93 5.99 2.52
CA TRP A 442 -6.97 5.67 3.50
C TRP A 442 -6.50 5.79 4.95
N ALA A 443 -5.20 5.64 5.20
CA ALA A 443 -4.62 5.81 6.54
C ALA A 443 -4.85 7.22 7.09
N ARG A 444 -4.85 8.23 6.23
CA ARG A 444 -5.15 9.63 6.58
C ARG A 444 -6.64 9.97 6.42
N MET A 445 -7.29 9.47 5.36
CA MET A 445 -8.68 9.80 5.05
C MET A 445 -9.66 9.26 6.11
N TYR A 446 -9.39 8.06 6.64
CA TYR A 446 -10.31 7.33 7.51
C TYR A 446 -9.65 6.92 8.83
N PRO A 447 -10.07 7.50 9.98
CA PRO A 447 -9.45 7.20 11.28
C PRO A 447 -9.53 5.74 11.71
N ALA A 448 -10.57 5.02 11.27
CA ALA A 448 -10.77 3.62 11.58
C ALA A 448 -9.88 2.65 10.77
N PHE A 449 -9.27 3.11 9.67
CA PHE A 449 -8.38 2.30 8.86
C PHE A 449 -7.02 2.13 9.54
N PHE A 450 -6.56 0.88 9.70
CA PHE A 450 -5.27 0.57 10.30
C PHE A 450 -4.28 -0.01 9.30
N ASN A 451 -4.68 -1.02 8.56
CA ASN A 451 -3.85 -1.61 7.53
C ASN A 451 -4.69 -2.40 6.52
N ALA A 452 -4.03 -2.85 5.48
CA ALA A 452 -4.55 -3.86 4.57
C ALA A 452 -3.42 -4.78 4.13
N GLU A 453 -3.77 -5.99 3.75
CA GLU A 453 -2.87 -6.94 3.12
C GLU A 453 -2.36 -6.38 1.78
N ALA A 454 -3.08 -6.56 0.70
CA ALA A 454 -2.71 -6.13 -0.65
C ALA A 454 -1.23 -6.45 -0.99
N VAL A 455 -0.79 -7.63 -0.63
CA VAL A 455 0.57 -8.17 -0.79
C VAL A 455 0.52 -9.69 -0.67
N MET A 456 1.42 -10.40 -1.31
CA MET A 456 1.64 -11.81 -0.98
C MET A 456 2.31 -11.89 0.39
N GLY A 457 1.48 -12.07 1.44
CA GLY A 457 1.90 -12.10 2.84
C GLY A 457 2.48 -13.44 3.30
N GLN A 458 2.76 -13.53 4.59
CA GLN A 458 3.33 -14.74 5.20
C GLN A 458 2.43 -15.97 5.05
N GLU A 459 1.11 -15.80 5.00
CA GLU A 459 0.16 -16.90 4.89
C GLU A 459 0.30 -17.70 3.59
N PHE A 460 0.74 -17.07 2.50
CA PHE A 460 1.00 -17.74 1.21
C PHE A 460 2.18 -18.71 1.23
N CYS A 461 3.01 -18.67 2.27
CA CYS A 461 4.11 -19.62 2.47
C CYS A 461 3.66 -20.93 3.14
N ARG A 462 2.46 -20.93 3.75
CA ARG A 462 1.92 -22.11 4.43
C ARG A 462 1.60 -23.21 3.39
N GLY A 463 2.34 -24.34 3.48
CA GLY A 463 2.18 -25.47 2.54
C GLY A 463 2.63 -25.19 1.10
N ASN A 464 3.29 -24.06 0.86
CA ASN A 464 3.80 -23.70 -0.46
C ASN A 464 5.31 -23.46 -0.40
N HIS A 465 6.08 -24.46 -0.85
CA HIS A 465 7.53 -24.41 -0.83
C HIS A 465 8.14 -23.42 -1.82
N GLU A 466 7.47 -23.13 -2.93
CA GLU A 466 7.92 -22.16 -3.94
C GLU A 466 7.80 -20.74 -3.37
N ASN A 467 6.67 -20.42 -2.75
CA ASN A 467 6.48 -19.14 -2.08
C ASN A 467 7.47 -18.95 -0.92
N GLU A 468 7.71 -20.00 -0.11
CA GLU A 468 8.69 -19.93 0.96
C GLU A 468 10.12 -19.75 0.42
N ALA A 469 10.46 -20.37 -0.69
CA ALA A 469 11.76 -20.19 -1.35
C ALA A 469 11.98 -18.75 -1.84
N MET A 470 10.92 -18.07 -2.29
CA MET A 470 10.97 -16.68 -2.76
C MET A 470 10.83 -15.66 -1.63
N ARG A 471 10.35 -16.06 -0.45
CA ARG A 471 9.90 -15.17 0.63
C ARG A 471 10.96 -14.15 1.07
N ALA A 472 12.17 -14.59 1.35
CA ALA A 472 13.23 -13.70 1.85
C ALA A 472 13.53 -12.57 0.86
N ARG A 473 13.62 -12.90 -0.43
CA ARG A 473 13.83 -11.92 -1.50
C ARG A 473 12.61 -11.01 -1.68
N HIS A 474 11.40 -11.57 -1.66
CA HIS A 474 10.15 -10.81 -1.74
C HIS A 474 10.02 -9.80 -0.58
N ILE A 475 10.36 -10.20 0.65
CA ILE A 475 10.35 -9.32 1.82
C ILE A 475 11.25 -8.09 1.60
N THR A 476 12.42 -8.25 1.00
CA THR A 476 13.37 -7.14 0.82
C THR A 476 12.96 -6.12 -0.25
N VAL A 477 11.94 -6.36 -1.05
CA VAL A 477 11.42 -5.34 -1.98
C VAL A 477 10.29 -4.50 -1.37
N LEU A 478 9.56 -5.04 -0.40
CA LEU A 478 8.33 -4.44 0.12
C LEU A 478 8.52 -3.06 0.78
N PRO A 479 9.58 -2.78 1.54
CA PRO A 479 9.81 -1.44 2.10
C PRO A 479 10.01 -0.35 1.05
N PHE A 480 10.43 -0.71 -0.15
CA PHE A 480 10.66 0.20 -1.27
C PHE A 480 9.46 0.36 -2.20
N THR A 481 8.45 -0.51 -2.04
CA THR A 481 7.27 -0.58 -2.90
C THR A 481 5.99 -0.53 -2.07
N ARG A 482 5.29 -1.67 -1.88
CA ARG A 482 3.97 -1.75 -1.24
C ARG A 482 3.92 -1.08 0.15
N ASN A 483 4.93 -1.29 0.98
CA ASN A 483 4.97 -0.73 2.33
C ASN A 483 5.48 0.71 2.39
N ALA A 484 6.06 1.22 1.30
CA ALA A 484 6.41 2.64 1.19
C ALA A 484 5.17 3.55 1.10
N VAL A 485 4.10 3.10 0.44
CA VAL A 485 2.92 3.92 0.13
C VAL A 485 1.78 3.81 1.14
N ALA A 486 1.71 2.70 1.91
CA ALA A 486 0.62 2.49 2.89
C ALA A 486 0.99 1.45 3.95
N PRO A 487 0.33 1.46 5.13
CA PRO A 487 0.43 0.38 6.10
C PRO A 487 0.10 -0.97 5.48
N MET A 488 0.81 -2.03 5.91
CA MET A 488 0.73 -3.35 5.30
C MET A 488 0.66 -4.46 6.35
N ASP A 489 -0.35 -5.32 6.25
CA ASP A 489 -0.49 -6.49 7.10
C ASP A 489 0.20 -7.71 6.46
N PHE A 490 1.48 -7.88 6.78
CA PHE A 490 2.31 -8.98 6.26
C PHE A 490 2.28 -10.22 7.15
N THR A 491 1.89 -10.08 8.42
CA THR A 491 1.98 -11.10 9.49
C THR A 491 3.42 -11.57 9.72
N PRO A 492 4.33 -10.69 10.21
CA PRO A 492 5.72 -11.01 10.41
C PRO A 492 5.94 -12.00 11.57
N THR A 493 7.18 -12.48 11.66
CA THR A 493 7.77 -13.16 12.80
C THR A 493 7.18 -14.54 13.10
N VAL A 494 7.70 -15.51 12.38
CA VAL A 494 7.51 -16.93 12.66
C VAL A 494 8.74 -17.47 13.35
N LEU A 495 8.63 -17.87 14.61
CA LEU A 495 9.79 -18.44 15.36
C LEU A 495 9.95 -19.94 15.17
N ASN A 496 8.89 -20.65 14.78
CA ASN A 496 8.95 -22.06 14.50
C ASN A 496 9.69 -22.36 13.20
N GLU A 497 10.45 -23.46 13.17
CA GLU A 497 11.13 -23.92 11.97
C GLU A 497 10.15 -24.45 10.92
N VAL A 498 8.97 -24.88 11.36
CA VAL A 498 7.89 -25.37 10.52
C VAL A 498 6.71 -24.42 10.61
N LEU A 499 6.19 -23.99 9.47
CA LEU A 499 4.98 -23.22 9.36
C LEU A 499 3.80 -24.16 9.02
N GLY A 500 2.84 -24.28 9.96
CA GLY A 500 1.69 -25.19 9.87
C GLY A 500 1.85 -26.46 10.72
N GLN A 501 0.76 -27.22 10.87
CA GLN A 501 0.72 -28.44 11.69
C GLN A 501 0.18 -29.68 10.95
N ASP A 502 -0.34 -29.50 9.76
CA ASP A 502 -0.97 -30.55 8.94
C ASP A 502 -0.12 -30.91 7.72
N ALA A 503 -0.73 -31.56 6.75
CA ALA A 503 -0.08 -31.87 5.48
C ALA A 503 0.35 -30.61 4.68
N ASN A 504 -0.14 -29.43 5.06
CA ASN A 504 0.17 -28.15 4.44
C ASN A 504 1.25 -27.40 5.23
N LEU A 505 2.30 -28.04 5.66
CA LEU A 505 3.43 -27.42 6.34
C LEU A 505 4.54 -27.06 5.34
N SER A 506 5.31 -26.01 5.67
CA SER A 506 6.55 -25.67 4.97
C SER A 506 7.67 -25.40 5.96
N LEU A 507 8.90 -25.65 5.55
CA LEU A 507 10.08 -25.32 6.35
C LEU A 507 10.45 -23.86 6.14
N ARG A 508 10.58 -23.11 7.23
CA ARG A 508 11.02 -21.73 7.22
C ARG A 508 12.43 -21.60 6.64
N SER A 509 12.58 -20.80 5.62
CA SER A 509 13.86 -20.61 4.91
C SER A 509 14.78 -19.57 5.53
N THR A 510 14.25 -18.71 6.43
CA THR A 510 14.97 -17.62 7.09
C THR A 510 15.49 -18.01 8.46
N THR A 511 16.41 -17.22 9.04
CA THR A 511 16.85 -17.38 10.43
C THR A 511 15.90 -16.71 11.41
N THR A 512 15.99 -17.05 12.68
CA THR A 512 15.19 -16.37 13.72
C THR A 512 15.58 -14.90 13.85
N ALA A 513 16.84 -14.51 13.66
CA ALA A 513 17.24 -13.11 13.68
C ALA A 513 16.64 -12.32 12.48
N PHE A 514 16.48 -12.96 11.31
CA PHE A 514 15.73 -12.38 10.20
C PHE A 514 14.28 -12.08 10.60
N GLU A 515 13.60 -13.07 11.23
CA GLU A 515 12.21 -12.91 11.67
C GLU A 515 12.02 -11.80 12.73
N LEU A 516 12.98 -11.66 13.65
CA LEU A 516 12.96 -10.59 14.67
C LEU A 516 13.14 -9.19 14.07
N ALA A 517 13.81 -9.09 12.93
CA ALA A 517 13.99 -7.83 12.22
C ALA A 517 12.69 -7.34 11.54
N LEU A 518 11.80 -8.25 11.13
CA LEU A 518 10.65 -7.93 10.28
C LEU A 518 9.69 -6.90 10.89
N PRO A 519 9.32 -6.93 12.18
CA PRO A 519 8.42 -5.94 12.75
C PRO A 519 8.96 -4.50 12.74
N VAL A 520 10.29 -4.35 12.68
CA VAL A 520 10.92 -3.04 12.50
C VAL A 520 10.93 -2.63 11.02
N ILE A 521 11.17 -3.58 10.12
CA ILE A 521 11.24 -3.33 8.68
C ILE A 521 9.85 -3.06 8.10
N MET A 522 8.85 -3.87 8.48
CA MET A 522 7.47 -3.74 8.00
C MET A 522 6.67 -2.75 8.84
N PHE A 523 6.02 -1.81 8.19
CA PHE A 523 5.19 -0.81 8.87
C PHE A 523 3.73 -1.23 8.86
N ALA A 524 3.16 -1.43 10.05
CA ALA A 524 1.74 -1.70 10.28
C ALA A 524 1.29 -1.20 11.65
N PRO A 525 0.39 -0.20 11.76
CA PRO A 525 -0.14 0.26 13.05
C PRO A 525 -0.88 -0.81 13.84
N LEU A 526 -1.49 -1.77 13.15
CA LEU A 526 -1.98 -3.02 13.69
C LEU A 526 -1.18 -4.16 13.06
N SER A 527 -0.34 -4.83 13.83
CA SER A 527 0.52 -5.90 13.33
C SER A 527 0.09 -7.25 13.89
N HIS A 528 -0.33 -8.18 13.02
CA HIS A 528 -0.53 -9.57 13.37
C HIS A 528 0.81 -10.30 13.40
N TYR A 529 0.95 -11.28 14.31
CA TYR A 529 2.20 -12.04 14.48
C TYR A 529 1.98 -13.52 14.28
N GLY A 530 2.93 -14.17 13.60
CA GLY A 530 2.97 -15.61 13.40
C GLY A 530 3.47 -16.40 14.62
N LEU A 531 3.32 -15.87 15.84
CA LEU A 531 3.68 -16.51 17.09
C LEU A 531 2.58 -17.45 17.58
N ILE A 532 2.98 -18.52 18.26
CA ILE A 532 2.07 -19.49 18.87
C ILE A 532 2.32 -19.62 20.39
N PRO A 533 1.33 -20.09 21.18
CA PRO A 533 1.49 -20.22 22.64
C PRO A 533 2.69 -21.06 23.09
N ASP A 534 3.11 -22.04 22.29
CA ASP A 534 4.27 -22.87 22.61
C ASP A 534 5.61 -22.15 22.44
N ASP A 535 5.65 -21.04 21.71
CA ASP A 535 6.86 -20.21 21.59
C ASP A 535 7.26 -19.61 22.93
N LEU A 536 6.28 -19.25 23.78
CA LEU A 536 6.55 -18.70 25.11
C LEU A 536 7.40 -19.63 25.99
N LYS A 537 7.24 -20.94 25.84
CA LYS A 537 7.96 -21.93 26.62
C LYS A 537 9.47 -22.00 26.30
N ARG A 538 9.84 -21.56 25.10
CA ARG A 538 11.20 -21.62 24.55
C ARG A 538 11.84 -20.24 24.42
N MET A 539 11.07 -19.19 24.60
CA MET A 539 11.49 -17.82 24.37
C MET A 539 12.43 -17.33 25.50
N PRO A 540 13.68 -16.92 25.19
CA PRO A 540 14.55 -16.27 26.17
C PRO A 540 13.94 -14.96 26.67
N ARG A 541 14.30 -14.57 27.92
CA ARG A 541 13.78 -13.35 28.55
C ARG A 541 14.00 -12.10 27.70
N SER A 542 15.14 -11.97 27.03
CA SER A 542 15.46 -10.83 26.15
C SER A 542 14.50 -10.70 24.97
N LEU A 543 14.06 -11.80 24.36
CA LEU A 543 13.07 -11.79 23.29
C LEU A 543 11.67 -11.47 23.80
N PHE A 544 11.33 -12.01 24.98
CA PHE A 544 10.07 -11.71 25.62
C PHE A 544 9.93 -10.21 25.91
N ASP A 545 10.96 -9.58 26.47
CA ASP A 545 10.99 -8.15 26.74
C ASP A 545 10.98 -7.34 25.44
N TYR A 546 11.69 -7.78 24.40
CA TYR A 546 11.62 -7.16 23.06
C TYR A 546 10.19 -7.12 22.52
N PHE A 547 9.47 -8.25 22.50
CA PHE A 547 8.09 -8.27 21.99
C PHE A 547 7.14 -7.42 22.82
N ARG A 548 7.34 -7.31 24.12
CA ARG A 548 6.52 -6.46 24.99
C ARG A 548 6.70 -4.98 24.68
N GLU A 549 7.94 -4.55 24.48
CA GLU A 549 8.32 -3.15 24.33
C GLU A 549 8.22 -2.63 22.89
N LEU A 550 8.25 -3.53 21.91
CA LEU A 550 8.24 -3.17 20.50
C LEU A 550 6.98 -2.35 20.13
N PRO A 551 7.13 -1.13 19.59
CA PRO A 551 6.01 -0.35 19.09
C PRO A 551 5.57 -0.80 17.70
N THR A 552 4.42 -0.30 17.24
CA THR A 552 3.90 -0.53 15.88
C THR A 552 3.78 0.77 15.06
N VAL A 553 4.07 1.91 15.70
CA VAL A 553 4.11 3.25 15.08
C VAL A 553 5.39 3.95 15.46
N TRP A 554 5.81 4.91 14.63
CA TRP A 554 7.15 5.43 14.69
C TRP A 554 7.19 6.96 14.60
N ASP A 555 8.07 7.57 15.39
CA ASP A 555 8.34 9.00 15.30
C ASP A 555 9.21 9.33 14.10
N GLU A 556 10.06 8.38 13.70
CA GLU A 556 11.02 8.55 12.62
C GLU A 556 11.37 7.21 11.98
N THR A 557 11.54 7.21 10.65
CA THR A 557 11.99 6.06 9.86
C THR A 557 13.13 6.49 8.95
N ARG A 558 14.24 5.73 8.98
CA ARG A 558 15.42 5.91 8.10
C ARG A 558 15.84 4.59 7.48
N LEU A 559 16.04 4.56 6.19
CA LEU A 559 16.80 3.49 5.55
C LEU A 559 18.29 3.84 5.68
N LEU A 560 19.06 2.98 6.35
CA LEU A 560 20.51 3.18 6.51
C LEU A 560 21.29 2.63 5.32
N SER A 561 20.85 1.50 4.77
CA SER A 561 21.34 0.91 3.53
C SER A 561 20.36 -0.13 3.00
N GLY A 562 20.52 -0.54 1.75
CA GLY A 562 19.74 -1.60 1.15
C GLY A 562 19.47 -1.40 -0.33
N TYR A 563 19.02 -2.49 -0.98
CA TYR A 563 18.61 -2.51 -2.36
C TYR A 563 17.40 -3.43 -2.54
N PRO A 564 16.36 -3.00 -3.27
CA PRO A 564 15.14 -3.80 -3.47
C PRO A 564 15.45 -5.21 -3.98
N GLY A 565 14.88 -6.22 -3.33
CA GLY A 565 15.09 -7.62 -3.70
C GLY A 565 16.44 -8.22 -3.27
N ARG A 566 17.24 -7.50 -2.47
CA ARG A 566 18.54 -7.97 -1.97
C ARG A 566 18.66 -7.89 -0.46
N ASP A 567 18.64 -6.69 0.09
CA ASP A 567 18.84 -6.44 1.52
C ASP A 567 18.18 -5.14 1.97
N VAL A 568 17.96 -5.03 3.27
CA VAL A 568 17.41 -3.84 3.93
C VAL A 568 18.11 -3.64 5.27
N VAL A 569 18.54 -2.43 5.56
CA VAL A 569 18.90 -1.99 6.91
C VAL A 569 18.10 -0.75 7.26
N MET A 570 17.18 -0.89 8.19
CA MET A 570 16.25 0.16 8.59
C MET A 570 16.42 0.53 10.04
N ALA A 571 16.39 1.83 10.34
CA ALA A 571 16.33 2.37 11.69
C ALA A 571 14.98 3.07 11.89
N ARG A 572 14.32 2.78 13.01
CA ARG A 572 13.08 3.43 13.41
C ARG A 572 13.16 3.87 14.87
N ARG A 573 12.61 5.06 15.16
CA ARG A 573 12.57 5.63 16.50
C ARG A 573 11.16 5.70 17.06
N SER A 574 11.03 5.35 18.33
CA SER A 574 9.82 5.60 19.11
C SER A 574 10.23 6.15 20.49
N GLY A 575 9.83 7.38 20.78
CA GLY A 575 10.35 8.12 21.92
C GLY A 575 11.87 8.28 21.84
N ASN A 576 12.58 7.79 22.85
CA ASN A 576 14.05 7.82 22.91
C ASN A 576 14.71 6.53 22.41
N VAL A 577 13.94 5.51 22.07
CA VAL A 577 14.46 4.19 21.69
C VAL A 577 14.58 4.08 20.19
N TRP A 578 15.75 3.66 19.72
CA TRP A 578 15.99 3.28 18.34
C TRP A 578 15.98 1.78 18.16
N TYR A 579 15.32 1.35 17.11
CA TYR A 579 15.29 -0.03 16.63
C TYR A 579 15.96 -0.06 15.26
N VAL A 580 17.10 -0.78 15.15
CA VAL A 580 17.83 -0.94 13.89
C VAL A 580 17.79 -2.40 13.50
N ALA A 581 17.20 -2.68 12.34
CA ALA A 581 17.00 -4.02 11.84
C ALA A 581 17.62 -4.19 10.47
N GLY A 582 18.32 -5.29 10.25
CA GLY A 582 18.90 -5.61 8.95
C GLY A 582 18.60 -7.04 8.53
N ILE A 583 18.32 -7.22 7.24
CA ILE A 583 18.06 -8.54 6.62
C ILE A 583 18.83 -8.68 5.31
N ASN A 584 19.33 -9.88 5.08
CA ASN A 584 19.86 -10.35 3.82
C ASN A 584 18.84 -11.28 3.16
N GLY A 585 18.21 -10.87 2.07
CA GLY A 585 17.24 -11.67 1.32
C GLY A 585 17.85 -12.59 0.27
N GLU A 586 19.18 -12.54 0.09
CA GLU A 586 19.88 -13.31 -0.94
C GLU A 586 20.27 -14.72 -0.44
N ASP A 587 20.53 -15.63 -1.39
CA ASP A 587 20.98 -17.00 -1.14
C ASP A 587 22.51 -17.09 -0.92
N THR A 588 23.17 -15.94 -0.80
CA THR A 588 24.62 -15.81 -0.57
C THR A 588 24.89 -15.06 0.71
N ALA A 589 25.97 -15.40 1.39
CA ALA A 589 26.43 -14.68 2.57
C ALA A 589 26.86 -13.26 2.19
N LYS A 590 26.61 -12.32 3.10
CA LYS A 590 26.88 -10.90 2.89
C LYS A 590 27.43 -10.25 4.16
N THR A 591 28.35 -9.32 4.02
CA THR A 591 28.75 -8.43 5.11
C THR A 591 28.07 -7.09 4.96
N ILE A 592 27.43 -6.61 6.02
CA ILE A 592 26.76 -5.32 6.07
C ILE A 592 27.42 -4.46 7.16
N ASP A 593 27.87 -3.26 6.79
CA ASP A 593 28.38 -2.26 7.70
C ASP A 593 27.24 -1.29 8.07
N VAL A 594 26.96 -1.18 9.37
CA VAL A 594 25.88 -0.35 9.91
C VAL A 594 26.47 0.82 10.67
N ASP A 595 26.39 2.00 10.11
CA ASP A 595 26.84 3.23 10.76
C ASP A 595 25.73 3.80 11.65
N LEU A 596 25.88 3.62 12.97
CA LEU A 596 24.94 4.14 13.96
C LEU A 596 25.19 5.61 14.34
N SER A 597 26.33 6.19 13.96
CA SER A 597 26.68 7.59 14.31
C SER A 597 25.67 8.60 13.79
N GLN A 598 25.06 8.31 12.63
CA GLN A 598 24.03 9.15 12.02
C GLN A 598 22.68 9.17 12.78
N LEU A 599 22.46 8.26 13.74
CA LEU A 599 21.21 8.21 14.51
C LEU A 599 21.23 9.16 15.72
N ALA A 600 22.39 9.70 16.10
CA ALA A 600 22.59 10.48 17.31
C ALA A 600 22.01 9.76 18.56
N ALA A 601 21.97 8.44 18.53
CA ALA A 601 21.46 7.59 19.61
C ALA A 601 22.40 7.64 20.81
N LYS A 602 21.83 7.64 22.01
CA LYS A 602 22.60 7.63 23.26
C LYS A 602 22.09 6.46 24.12
N GLY A 603 22.99 5.68 24.69
CA GLY A 603 22.60 4.61 25.61
C GLY A 603 23.23 3.25 25.30
N SER A 604 22.71 2.20 25.92
CA SER A 604 23.14 0.82 25.73
C SER A 604 22.42 0.20 24.53
N ALA A 605 23.12 -0.66 23.81
CA ALA A 605 22.56 -1.41 22.68
C ALA A 605 22.41 -2.89 23.06
N GLN A 606 21.22 -3.43 22.85
CA GLN A 606 21.00 -4.89 22.81
C GLN A 606 21.07 -5.33 21.35
N ILE A 607 21.90 -6.33 21.07
CA ILE A 607 22.15 -6.81 19.70
C ILE A 607 21.75 -8.27 19.61
N PHE A 608 20.81 -8.57 18.72
CA PHE A 608 20.33 -9.92 18.44
C PHE A 608 20.88 -10.38 17.09
N THR A 609 21.55 -11.52 17.08
CA THR A 609 22.14 -12.15 15.89
C THR A 609 21.91 -13.66 15.92
N THR A 610 21.95 -14.30 14.74
CA THR A 610 21.87 -15.76 14.63
C THR A 610 23.07 -16.43 15.26
N VAL A 611 22.87 -17.49 16.04
CA VAL A 611 23.94 -18.36 16.52
C VAL A 611 24.53 -19.15 15.35
N ALA A 612 25.85 -19.10 15.18
CA ALA A 612 26.54 -19.58 13.98
C ALA A 612 26.22 -21.03 13.56
N ALA A 613 25.82 -21.89 14.50
CA ALA A 613 25.52 -23.29 14.26
C ALA A 613 24.01 -23.61 14.13
N SER A 614 23.13 -22.62 14.31
CA SER A 614 21.68 -22.87 14.38
C SER A 614 20.89 -21.74 13.72
N ARG A 615 20.07 -22.07 12.74
CA ARG A 615 19.15 -21.09 12.13
C ARG A 615 18.00 -20.66 13.07
N GLY A 616 17.66 -21.51 14.02
CA GLY A 616 16.57 -21.32 14.99
C GLY A 616 16.96 -20.54 16.24
N GLU A 617 18.26 -20.40 16.53
CA GLU A 617 18.73 -19.79 17.77
C GLU A 617 19.27 -18.38 17.56
N VAL A 618 19.01 -17.53 18.56
CA VAL A 618 19.45 -16.14 18.59
C VAL A 618 20.30 -15.89 19.82
N ALA A 619 21.47 -15.30 19.62
CA ALA A 619 22.29 -14.74 20.68
C ALA A 619 21.85 -13.28 20.92
N CYS A 620 21.78 -12.89 22.20
CA CYS A 620 21.62 -11.50 22.61
C CYS A 620 22.90 -11.05 23.32
N SER A 621 23.53 -9.98 22.86
CA SER A 621 24.68 -9.36 23.47
C SER A 621 24.38 -7.91 23.83
N GLU A 622 25.03 -7.42 24.90
CA GLU A 622 24.94 -6.01 25.28
C GLU A 622 26.21 -5.27 24.82
N GLY A 623 25.99 -4.12 24.15
CA GLY A 623 27.05 -3.24 23.69
C GLY A 623 27.05 -1.92 24.47
N ASN A 624 28.24 -1.46 24.87
CA ASN A 624 28.39 -0.24 25.68
C ASN A 624 28.32 1.08 24.88
N LYS A 625 28.20 1.05 23.54
CA LYS A 625 28.14 2.27 22.73
C LYS A 625 27.26 2.07 21.49
N ALA A 626 26.33 2.98 21.33
CA ALA A 626 25.51 3.16 20.16
C ALA A 626 26.16 4.10 19.12
N ASP A 627 27.47 4.35 19.21
CA ASP A 627 28.22 5.20 18.29
C ASP A 627 29.23 4.38 17.48
N GLY A 628 29.31 4.64 16.20
CA GLY A 628 30.25 4.01 15.28
C GLY A 628 29.61 2.97 14.35
N THR A 629 30.48 2.29 13.60
CA THR A 629 30.09 1.28 12.61
C THR A 629 30.18 -0.12 13.20
N ILE A 630 29.08 -0.87 13.12
CA ILE A 630 29.04 -2.30 13.47
C ILE A 630 29.00 -3.11 12.17
N LYS A 631 29.84 -4.14 12.10
CA LYS A 631 29.94 -5.03 10.97
C LYS A 631 29.20 -6.35 11.24
N PHE A 632 28.22 -6.68 10.42
CA PHE A 632 27.46 -7.94 10.49
C PHE A 632 27.80 -8.86 9.33
N ALA A 633 28.31 -10.06 9.64
CA ALA A 633 28.50 -11.12 8.65
C ALA A 633 27.25 -12.00 8.63
N LEU A 634 26.36 -11.75 7.71
CA LEU A 634 25.09 -12.45 7.57
C LEU A 634 25.22 -13.67 6.67
N GLN A 635 24.64 -14.78 7.09
CA GLN A 635 24.45 -15.95 6.26
C GLN A 635 23.34 -15.71 5.21
N PRO A 636 23.13 -16.62 4.23
CA PRO A 636 21.98 -16.55 3.35
C PRO A 636 20.67 -16.49 4.14
N ARG A 637 19.78 -15.55 3.79
CA ARG A 637 18.45 -15.36 4.40
C ARG A 637 18.52 -15.13 5.92
N ASP A 638 19.50 -14.35 6.36
CA ASP A 638 19.81 -14.04 7.74
C ASP A 638 19.55 -12.58 8.07
N GLY A 639 19.53 -12.23 9.36
CA GLY A 639 19.30 -10.87 9.81
C GLY A 639 19.93 -10.55 11.16
N PHE A 640 19.72 -9.32 11.58
CA PHE A 640 20.08 -8.82 12.90
C PHE A 640 19.07 -7.77 13.39
N LEU A 641 19.04 -7.57 14.69
CA LEU A 641 18.26 -6.53 15.33
C LEU A 641 19.10 -5.84 16.40
N ILE A 642 19.06 -4.52 16.47
CA ILE A 642 19.67 -3.70 17.51
C ILE A 642 18.57 -2.87 18.17
N VAL A 643 18.50 -2.88 19.49
CA VAL A 643 17.63 -1.99 20.28
C VAL A 643 18.51 -1.09 21.11
N ILE A 644 18.44 0.22 20.93
CA ILE A 644 19.23 1.24 21.62
C ILE A 644 18.31 2.02 22.55
N LYS A 645 18.56 1.89 23.87
CA LYS A 645 17.75 2.54 24.93
C LYS A 645 18.54 3.61 25.66
#